data_b6b23a439ecbef917b1dae4056725a30
#
_entry.id   b6b23a439ecbef917b1dae4056725a30
#
_cell.length_a   1.000
_cell.length_b   1.000
_cell.length_c   1.000
_cell.angle_alpha   90.00
_cell.angle_beta   90.00
_cell.angle_gamma   90.00
#
_symmetry.space_group_name_H-M   'P 1'
#
loop_
_entity.id
_entity.type
_entity.pdbx_description
1 polymer ?
#
loop_
_entity_poly.entity_id
_entity_poly.type
_entity_poly.pdbx_seq_one_letter_code
_entity_poly.pdbx_strand_id
1 'polypeptide(L)'
;MKKTILLTTLLMSASLIAQKKNVTMEDAVLGLSTNLRIENLNQVQWIPNQNAYTQNVKTSYGEALIKKEVPSLKTDTIFRSSQFENKRIPSLNWINDKQAYFSTKTGYKTITTAGQQNDWLKLPENAENIEFDATNNQVGYVIDNNLFFVDKSGKTHQITKDGKYEIVNGKSVHQNEFGIHKGIFISPKGNLVAFYRMDQTAVTDYPIIDWSVQPAVNKNIKYPFAGTKNHTVTLGVYNPTTQKTIFLETHPEVDHYLTSVTWSPDEKHIYIALLSRNQKHLELNQYDAVSGKLIKTLFKEDDAKYVEPQNELYFIPGKNNEFVWWSQRDGFMHLYRFNTDGKLLNQITKGDWIVTDLVGENAKKKEFLIMTTKDSPKDRHLYAVNWENGKLRIITTDAGTHNVSVSTNGEYAIDNWSNDNTPRKIDVLDANGKFKQNILTAQNPLANYNTAKVENVTLKADDGTDLYGKLIYPTNFDSSKKYPVIVYLYNGPHAQLITNRFPATGNLWYDHLAEKGYVVFTMDGRGSANRGLKFEQAIHGNVATTEMNDQMKGVDFLKTLPFVDAERMGIHGWSYGGFMTTSFMLRKPDVFKVGVAGGPVLDWTQYEIMYTERYMESPQDNPEGFKNTNLINRVKDLKGKLLMIHGAQDNVVVWQHSIDFIREAVKNGMQMDYFVYPGHEHNVRGKDRVHLMQKITDYFDLYLKPEGTSQK
;
A
#
# COMPACT_ATOMS: atom_id res chain seq x y z
N MET A 1 64.24 -35.30 50.19
CA MET A 1 64.00 -34.05 49.50
C MET A 1 63.13 -34.35 48.23
N LYS A 2 61.82 -34.18 48.31
CA LYS A 2 60.90 -34.38 47.18
C LYS A 2 60.63 -33.00 46.62
N LYS A 3 60.96 -32.74 45.37
CA LYS A 3 60.60 -31.52 44.64
C LYS A 3 59.21 -31.73 43.99
N THR A 4 58.24 -30.97 44.45
CA THR A 4 56.92 -30.90 43.87
C THR A 4 56.92 -29.86 42.71
N ILE A 5 56.68 -30.30 41.48
CA ILE A 5 56.52 -29.44 40.31
C ILE A 5 55.05 -29.05 40.22
N LEU A 6 54.75 -27.75 40.34
CA LEU A 6 53.45 -27.18 40.22
C LEU A 6 53.23 -26.86 38.72
N LEU A 7 52.32 -27.59 38.05
CA LEU A 7 51.96 -27.38 36.66
C LEU A 7 50.80 -26.41 36.63
N THR A 8 51.04 -25.14 36.29
CA THR A 8 50.00 -24.11 36.08
C THR A 8 49.44 -24.26 34.66
N THR A 9 48.25 -24.85 34.55
CA THR A 9 47.51 -24.88 33.30
C THR A 9 46.81 -23.54 33.09
N LEU A 10 47.30 -22.76 32.13
CA LEU A 10 46.67 -21.56 31.65
C LEU A 10 45.46 -21.96 30.75
N LEU A 11 44.24 -21.86 31.26
CA LEU A 11 43.01 -21.96 30.47
C LEU A 11 42.87 -20.65 29.66
N MET A 12 43.32 -20.66 28.41
CA MET A 12 42.86 -19.66 27.43
C MET A 12 41.43 -19.96 27.11
N SER A 13 40.49 -19.17 27.64
CA SER A 13 39.13 -19.08 27.17
C SER A 13 39.14 -18.39 25.80
N ALA A 14 39.27 -19.15 24.74
CA ALA A 14 38.96 -18.68 23.38
C ALA A 14 37.45 -18.42 23.35
N SER A 15 37.07 -17.16 23.44
CA SER A 15 35.74 -16.71 23.07
C SER A 15 35.55 -17.04 21.59
N LEU A 16 34.93 -18.15 21.28
CA LEU A 16 34.39 -18.43 19.93
C LEU A 16 33.42 -17.31 19.60
N ILE A 17 33.88 -16.26 18.96
CA ILE A 17 32.98 -15.31 18.29
C ILE A 17 32.34 -16.12 17.19
N ALA A 18 31.08 -16.51 17.40
CA ALA A 18 30.32 -17.23 16.38
C ALA A 18 30.31 -16.38 15.10
N GLN A 19 30.85 -16.93 14.03
CA GLN A 19 30.88 -16.26 12.74
C GLN A 19 29.46 -15.93 12.33
N LYS A 20 29.19 -14.66 12.06
CA LYS A 20 27.88 -14.22 11.60
C LYS A 20 27.53 -14.88 10.25
N LYS A 21 26.25 -15.17 10.04
CA LYS A 21 25.72 -15.75 8.81
C LYS A 21 25.59 -14.69 7.73
N ASN A 22 25.74 -15.10 6.50
CA ASN A 22 25.41 -14.27 5.36
C ASN A 22 23.91 -14.35 5.03
N VAL A 23 23.34 -13.28 4.47
CA VAL A 23 21.96 -13.23 3.99
C VAL A 23 21.90 -13.96 2.65
N THR A 24 21.35 -15.16 2.62
CA THR A 24 21.18 -15.92 1.36
C THR A 24 20.10 -15.24 0.48
N MET A 25 20.04 -15.61 -0.80
CA MET A 25 18.97 -15.09 -1.68
C MET A 25 17.57 -15.49 -1.18
N GLU A 26 17.44 -16.70 -0.64
CA GLU A 26 16.17 -17.16 -0.05
C GLU A 26 15.81 -16.35 1.21
N ASP A 27 16.79 -16.08 2.09
CA ASP A 27 16.60 -15.20 3.25
C ASP A 27 16.24 -13.77 2.82
N ALA A 28 16.89 -13.25 1.77
CA ALA A 28 16.65 -11.92 1.24
C ALA A 28 15.21 -11.74 0.72
N VAL A 29 14.62 -12.78 0.15
CA VAL A 29 13.29 -12.72 -0.48
C VAL A 29 12.19 -13.23 0.43
N LEU A 30 12.40 -14.33 1.12
CA LEU A 30 11.38 -15.02 1.92
C LEU A 30 11.63 -14.94 3.43
N GLY A 31 12.86 -14.58 3.87
CA GLY A 31 13.27 -14.69 5.25
C GLY A 31 12.33 -14.00 6.24
N LEU A 32 11.95 -12.75 6.00
CA LEU A 32 11.03 -11.99 6.87
C LEU A 32 9.60 -12.56 6.94
N SER A 33 9.23 -13.43 6.01
CA SER A 33 7.95 -14.17 6.05
C SER A 33 8.10 -15.60 6.61
N THR A 34 9.33 -16.08 6.77
CA THR A 34 9.64 -17.46 7.19
C THR A 34 10.56 -17.49 8.43
N ASN A 35 11.82 -17.87 8.25
CA ASN A 35 12.82 -18.10 9.31
C ASN A 35 13.33 -16.84 9.99
N LEU A 36 13.27 -15.68 9.35
CA LEU A 36 13.64 -14.36 9.89
C LEU A 36 12.43 -13.51 10.27
N ARG A 37 11.28 -14.16 10.43
CA ARG A 37 10.05 -13.46 10.78
C ARG A 37 10.20 -12.69 12.08
N ILE A 38 9.93 -11.39 12.02
CA ILE A 38 9.89 -10.54 13.22
C ILE A 38 8.72 -11.01 14.09
N GLU A 39 9.00 -11.27 15.37
CA GLU A 39 7.96 -11.66 16.32
C GLU A 39 6.81 -10.66 16.31
N ASN A 40 5.59 -11.18 16.33
CA ASN A 40 4.37 -10.40 16.40
C ASN A 40 3.34 -11.11 17.26
N LEU A 41 2.42 -10.35 17.82
CA LEU A 41 1.30 -10.87 18.60
C LEU A 41 0.08 -11.05 17.69
N ASN A 42 -0.63 -12.15 17.89
CA ASN A 42 -1.87 -12.42 17.17
C ASN A 42 -3.08 -12.00 18.01
N GLN A 43 -4.15 -11.57 17.35
CA GLN A 43 -5.43 -11.19 17.97
C GLN A 43 -5.31 -10.07 19.01
N VAL A 44 -4.37 -9.13 18.78
CA VAL A 44 -4.29 -7.91 19.59
C VAL A 44 -5.31 -6.93 19.03
N GLN A 45 -6.49 -6.91 19.66
CA GLN A 45 -7.65 -6.13 19.21
C GLN A 45 -8.38 -5.54 20.40
N TRP A 46 -8.84 -4.30 20.27
CA TRP A 46 -9.75 -3.71 21.25
C TRP A 46 -11.10 -4.41 21.25
N ILE A 47 -11.64 -4.66 22.44
CA ILE A 47 -13.03 -5.09 22.59
C ILE A 47 -13.92 -3.86 22.50
N PRO A 48 -14.92 -3.81 21.60
CA PRO A 48 -15.80 -2.66 21.46
C PRO A 48 -16.42 -2.24 22.79
N ASN A 49 -16.51 -0.94 23.02
CA ASN A 49 -17.09 -0.32 24.22
C ASN A 49 -16.46 -0.72 25.57
N GLN A 50 -15.24 -1.28 25.54
CA GLN A 50 -14.47 -1.61 26.74
C GLN A 50 -13.06 -1.01 26.65
N ASN A 51 -12.50 -0.61 27.81
CA ASN A 51 -11.08 -0.31 27.94
C ASN A 51 -10.30 -1.63 28.15
N ALA A 52 -10.44 -2.54 27.24
CA ALA A 52 -9.80 -3.85 27.27
C ALA A 52 -9.47 -4.32 25.85
N TYR A 53 -8.39 -5.07 25.74
CA TYR A 53 -7.97 -5.69 24.48
C TYR A 53 -7.79 -7.19 24.65
N THR A 54 -7.83 -7.89 23.52
CA THR A 54 -7.51 -9.33 23.47
C THR A 54 -6.09 -9.57 23.00
N GLN A 55 -5.57 -10.73 23.34
CA GLN A 55 -4.28 -11.21 22.87
C GLN A 55 -4.29 -12.74 22.86
N ASN A 56 -3.78 -13.36 21.79
CA ASN A 56 -3.59 -14.80 21.75
C ASN A 56 -2.27 -15.16 22.44
N VAL A 57 -2.30 -16.08 23.39
CA VAL A 57 -1.12 -16.54 24.15
C VAL A 57 -0.98 -18.06 24.08
N LYS A 58 0.25 -18.55 24.08
CA LYS A 58 0.55 -19.99 24.22
C LYS A 58 0.50 -20.37 25.69
N THR A 59 -0.12 -21.50 25.99
CA THR A 59 -0.16 -22.11 27.32
C THR A 59 0.28 -23.58 27.26
N SER A 60 0.50 -24.22 28.41
CA SER A 60 0.80 -25.65 28.48
C SER A 60 -0.32 -26.55 27.91
N TYR A 61 -1.53 -26.03 27.79
CA TYR A 61 -2.72 -26.75 27.28
C TYR A 61 -3.16 -26.30 25.88
N GLY A 62 -2.29 -25.60 25.13
CA GLY A 62 -2.59 -25.04 23.80
C GLY A 62 -2.70 -23.52 23.82
N GLU A 63 -3.38 -22.94 22.83
CA GLU A 63 -3.59 -21.50 22.75
C GLU A 63 -4.77 -21.05 23.61
N ALA A 64 -4.65 -19.83 24.16
CA ALA A 64 -5.73 -19.15 24.84
C ALA A 64 -5.85 -17.70 24.35
N LEU A 65 -7.07 -17.23 24.10
CA LEU A 65 -7.37 -15.82 23.92
C LEU A 65 -7.63 -15.22 25.31
N ILE A 66 -6.76 -14.31 25.70
CA ILE A 66 -6.92 -13.57 26.95
C ILE A 66 -7.49 -12.18 26.68
N LYS A 67 -8.25 -11.67 27.62
CA LYS A 67 -8.65 -10.26 27.72
C LYS A 67 -7.74 -9.58 28.74
N LYS A 68 -7.26 -8.39 28.42
CA LYS A 68 -6.53 -7.52 29.37
C LYS A 68 -7.25 -6.20 29.52
N GLU A 69 -7.57 -5.82 30.73
CA GLU A 69 -8.18 -4.54 31.06
C GLU A 69 -7.12 -3.44 31.21
N VAL A 70 -7.44 -2.23 30.81
CA VAL A 70 -6.57 -1.05 30.97
C VAL A 70 -7.32 0.00 31.80
N PRO A 71 -6.70 0.57 32.85
CA PRO A 71 -5.28 0.47 33.23
C PRO A 71 -4.98 -0.62 34.28
N SER A 72 -5.97 -1.38 34.75
CA SER A 72 -5.81 -2.34 35.85
C SER A 72 -4.84 -3.49 35.53
N LEU A 73 -4.67 -3.81 34.23
CA LEU A 73 -3.89 -4.93 33.69
C LEU A 73 -4.43 -6.31 34.14
N LYS A 74 -5.65 -6.34 34.71
CA LYS A 74 -6.34 -7.58 35.05
C LYS A 74 -6.47 -8.43 33.79
N THR A 75 -6.15 -9.72 33.90
CA THR A 75 -6.14 -10.67 32.81
C THR A 75 -7.16 -11.77 33.07
N ASP A 76 -8.05 -11.99 32.09
CA ASP A 76 -9.02 -13.08 32.11
C ASP A 76 -8.90 -13.90 30.82
N THR A 77 -9.08 -15.23 30.89
CA THR A 77 -9.15 -16.09 29.70
C THR A 77 -10.56 -16.07 29.14
N ILE A 78 -10.73 -15.66 27.87
CA ILE A 78 -12.02 -15.66 27.18
C ILE A 78 -12.24 -17.01 26.50
N PHE A 79 -11.27 -17.45 25.67
CA PHE A 79 -11.37 -18.69 24.90
C PHE A 79 -10.11 -19.54 25.05
N ARG A 80 -10.30 -20.84 24.88
CA ARG A 80 -9.23 -21.84 24.74
C ARG A 80 -9.31 -22.51 23.38
N SER A 81 -8.18 -22.89 22.82
CA SER A 81 -8.12 -23.57 21.52
C SER A 81 -8.93 -24.89 21.48
N SER A 82 -9.11 -25.56 22.65
CA SER A 82 -9.93 -26.77 22.76
C SER A 82 -11.41 -26.55 22.44
N GLN A 83 -11.90 -25.31 22.45
CA GLN A 83 -13.28 -24.95 22.12
C GLN A 83 -13.54 -24.89 20.62
N PHE A 84 -12.49 -24.93 19.78
CA PHE A 84 -12.56 -24.83 18.34
C PHE A 84 -12.19 -26.15 17.65
N GLU A 85 -12.87 -26.43 16.54
CA GLU A 85 -12.77 -27.70 15.81
C GLU A 85 -11.32 -28.09 15.46
N ASN A 86 -10.50 -27.12 15.01
CA ASN A 86 -9.10 -27.35 14.64
C ASN A 86 -8.11 -27.25 15.81
N LYS A 87 -8.58 -27.18 17.06
CA LYS A 87 -7.77 -26.95 18.26
C LYS A 87 -6.84 -25.74 18.14
N ARG A 88 -7.27 -24.72 17.39
CA ARG A 88 -6.62 -23.41 17.24
C ARG A 88 -7.69 -22.33 17.33
N ILE A 89 -7.33 -21.18 17.89
CA ILE A 89 -8.22 -20.04 17.93
C ILE A 89 -8.22 -19.40 16.53
N PRO A 90 -9.36 -19.33 15.85
CA PRO A 90 -9.46 -18.69 14.54
C PRO A 90 -9.24 -17.18 14.66
N SER A 91 -9.07 -16.50 13.53
CA SER A 91 -9.09 -15.04 13.51
C SER A 91 -10.50 -14.57 13.87
N LEU A 92 -10.62 -13.90 15.02
CA LEU A 92 -11.89 -13.38 15.52
C LEU A 92 -12.05 -11.90 15.15
N ASN A 93 -13.28 -11.52 14.82
CA ASN A 93 -13.67 -10.12 14.61
C ASN A 93 -14.78 -9.79 15.61
N TRP A 94 -14.56 -8.81 16.47
CA TRP A 94 -15.53 -8.42 17.48
C TRP A 94 -16.72 -7.69 16.84
N ILE A 95 -17.94 -8.14 17.09
CA ILE A 95 -19.18 -7.46 16.72
C ILE A 95 -19.53 -6.40 17.78
N ASN A 96 -19.42 -6.81 19.05
CA ASN A 96 -19.67 -5.98 20.22
C ASN A 96 -18.85 -6.52 21.40
N ASP A 97 -19.11 -6.01 22.61
CA ASP A 97 -18.39 -6.40 23.84
C ASP A 97 -18.64 -7.85 24.32
N LYS A 98 -19.59 -8.55 23.71
CA LYS A 98 -20.03 -9.91 24.13
C LYS A 98 -19.95 -10.96 23.04
N GLN A 99 -19.74 -10.54 21.78
CA GLN A 99 -19.83 -11.45 20.63
C GLN A 99 -18.79 -11.11 19.57
N ALA A 100 -18.19 -12.14 19.01
CA ALA A 100 -17.32 -12.07 17.85
C ALA A 100 -17.79 -13.04 16.77
N TYR A 101 -17.28 -12.89 15.53
CA TYR A 101 -17.46 -13.84 14.45
C TYR A 101 -16.11 -14.29 13.89
N PHE A 102 -16.14 -15.43 13.20
CA PHE A 102 -14.97 -15.98 12.52
C PHE A 102 -15.39 -16.79 11.28
N SER A 103 -14.48 -16.87 10.32
CA SER A 103 -14.68 -17.65 9.10
C SER A 103 -14.52 -19.16 9.35
N THR A 104 -15.27 -19.94 8.58
CA THR A 104 -15.16 -21.40 8.49
C THR A 104 -14.98 -21.79 7.02
N LYS A 105 -14.88 -23.06 6.70
CA LYS A 105 -14.80 -23.52 5.30
C LYS A 105 -16.05 -23.21 4.47
N THR A 106 -17.21 -23.12 5.11
CA THR A 106 -18.51 -23.02 4.43
C THR A 106 -19.28 -21.75 4.78
N GLY A 107 -18.61 -20.74 5.35
CA GLY A 107 -19.24 -19.50 5.76
C GLY A 107 -18.69 -18.97 7.07
N TYR A 108 -19.57 -18.50 7.96
CA TYR A 108 -19.17 -17.82 9.19
C TYR A 108 -19.96 -18.34 10.40
N LYS A 109 -19.29 -18.32 11.55
CA LYS A 109 -19.90 -18.58 12.85
C LYS A 109 -19.73 -17.39 13.77
N THR A 110 -20.68 -17.21 14.68
CA THR A 110 -20.51 -16.31 15.83
C THR A 110 -20.11 -17.10 17.06
N ILE A 111 -19.42 -16.42 17.98
CA ILE A 111 -19.08 -16.95 19.31
C ILE A 111 -19.34 -15.88 20.36
N THR A 112 -20.08 -16.22 21.42
CA THR A 112 -20.25 -15.34 22.58
C THR A 112 -19.07 -15.45 23.53
N THR A 113 -18.83 -14.44 24.39
CA THR A 113 -17.80 -14.50 25.43
C THR A 113 -18.00 -15.65 26.44
N ALA A 114 -19.20 -16.23 26.51
CA ALA A 114 -19.50 -17.46 27.26
C ALA A 114 -19.10 -18.75 26.51
N GLY A 115 -18.59 -18.64 25.27
CA GLY A 115 -18.13 -19.78 24.47
C GLY A 115 -19.21 -20.44 23.62
N GLN A 116 -20.45 -19.94 23.60
CA GLN A 116 -21.51 -20.48 22.77
C GLN A 116 -21.26 -20.08 21.29
N GLN A 117 -21.15 -21.08 20.41
CA GLN A 117 -20.99 -20.92 18.97
C GLN A 117 -22.31 -21.19 18.27
N ASN A 118 -22.63 -20.34 17.29
CA ASN A 118 -23.80 -20.49 16.42
C ASN A 118 -23.38 -20.34 14.96
N ASP A 119 -23.99 -21.11 14.07
CA ASP A 119 -23.89 -20.87 12.64
C ASP A 119 -24.51 -19.49 12.36
N TRP A 120 -23.79 -18.69 11.56
CA TRP A 120 -24.25 -17.32 11.27
C TRP A 120 -24.64 -17.16 9.80
N LEU A 121 -23.68 -17.27 8.91
CA LEU A 121 -23.89 -17.08 7.48
C LEU A 121 -23.27 -18.24 6.70
N LYS A 122 -24.05 -18.80 5.78
CA LYS A 122 -23.53 -19.69 4.74
C LYS A 122 -23.53 -18.92 3.44
N LEU A 123 -22.35 -18.82 2.83
CA LEU A 123 -22.21 -18.18 1.52
C LEU A 123 -21.99 -19.27 0.45
N PRO A 124 -22.47 -19.06 -0.77
CA PRO A 124 -22.11 -19.90 -1.92
C PRO A 124 -20.59 -19.94 -2.11
N GLU A 125 -20.06 -21.09 -2.56
CA GLU A 125 -18.61 -21.27 -2.75
C GLU A 125 -18.00 -20.29 -3.76
N ASN A 126 -18.80 -19.84 -4.75
CA ASN A 126 -18.41 -18.89 -5.77
C ASN A 126 -18.77 -17.43 -5.41
N ALA A 127 -19.11 -17.15 -4.14
CA ALA A 127 -19.34 -15.78 -3.70
C ALA A 127 -18.02 -15.00 -3.63
N GLU A 128 -18.00 -13.83 -4.23
CA GLU A 128 -16.87 -12.91 -4.27
C GLU A 128 -17.28 -11.50 -3.83
N ASN A 129 -16.31 -10.60 -3.58
CA ASN A 129 -16.56 -9.22 -3.15
C ASN A 129 -17.54 -9.14 -1.96
N ILE A 130 -17.22 -9.89 -0.90
CA ILE A 130 -18.08 -10.03 0.28
C ILE A 130 -17.91 -8.79 1.17
N GLU A 131 -19.03 -8.12 1.45
CA GLU A 131 -19.10 -6.96 2.34
C GLU A 131 -20.02 -7.26 3.52
N PHE A 132 -19.46 -7.23 4.73
CA PHE A 132 -20.19 -7.54 5.97
C PHE A 132 -20.69 -6.29 6.67
N ASP A 133 -21.93 -6.34 7.14
CA ASP A 133 -22.41 -5.53 8.25
C ASP A 133 -22.71 -6.44 9.44
N ALA A 134 -21.69 -6.70 10.22
CA ALA A 134 -21.80 -7.58 11.38
C ALA A 134 -22.73 -7.03 12.48
N THR A 135 -22.84 -5.69 12.57
CA THR A 135 -23.71 -5.02 13.55
C THR A 135 -25.18 -5.29 13.27
N ASN A 136 -25.56 -5.25 12.00
CA ASN A 136 -26.94 -5.50 11.56
C ASN A 136 -27.18 -6.95 11.09
N ASN A 137 -26.20 -7.84 11.21
CA ASN A 137 -26.30 -9.24 10.79
C ASN A 137 -26.64 -9.39 9.29
N GLN A 138 -25.90 -8.67 8.45
CA GLN A 138 -26.15 -8.59 7.01
C GLN A 138 -24.87 -8.83 6.21
N VAL A 139 -25.03 -9.23 4.93
CA VAL A 139 -23.90 -9.38 4.02
C VAL A 139 -24.35 -9.12 2.57
N GLY A 140 -23.54 -8.36 1.85
CA GLY A 140 -23.59 -8.25 0.40
C GLY A 140 -22.50 -9.10 -0.24
N TYR A 141 -22.76 -9.73 -1.38
CA TYR A 141 -21.76 -10.49 -2.13
C TYR A 141 -22.13 -10.56 -3.62
N VAL A 142 -21.16 -10.91 -4.44
CA VAL A 142 -21.31 -11.00 -5.89
C VAL A 142 -21.15 -12.44 -6.38
N ILE A 143 -21.99 -12.85 -7.33
CA ILE A 143 -21.85 -14.09 -8.11
C ILE A 143 -22.08 -13.75 -9.59
N ASP A 144 -21.16 -14.13 -10.47
CA ASP A 144 -21.25 -13.92 -11.92
C ASP A 144 -21.61 -12.46 -12.27
N ASN A 145 -20.93 -11.50 -11.62
CA ASN A 145 -21.18 -10.05 -11.73
C ASN A 145 -22.56 -9.58 -11.34
N ASN A 146 -23.37 -10.41 -10.66
CA ASN A 146 -24.65 -10.04 -10.07
C ASN A 146 -24.54 -9.89 -8.57
N LEU A 147 -25.19 -8.85 -8.02
CA LEU A 147 -25.22 -8.53 -6.61
C LEU A 147 -26.32 -9.29 -5.88
N PHE A 148 -25.93 -9.89 -4.75
CA PHE A 148 -26.81 -10.55 -3.78
C PHE A 148 -26.66 -9.90 -2.41
N PHE A 149 -27.74 -9.95 -1.62
CA PHE A 149 -27.76 -9.40 -0.28
C PHE A 149 -28.55 -10.31 0.68
N VAL A 150 -28.00 -10.62 1.83
CA VAL A 150 -28.70 -11.29 2.92
C VAL A 150 -29.11 -10.23 3.95
N ASP A 151 -30.41 -10.10 4.18
CA ASP A 151 -30.96 -9.13 5.12
C ASP A 151 -30.92 -9.61 6.57
N LYS A 152 -31.32 -8.74 7.52
CA LYS A 152 -31.35 -9.01 8.96
C LYS A 152 -32.13 -10.26 9.36
N SER A 153 -33.09 -10.69 8.54
CA SER A 153 -33.90 -11.91 8.77
C SER A 153 -33.23 -13.17 8.25
N GLY A 154 -32.11 -13.05 7.56
CA GLY A 154 -31.42 -14.14 6.88
C GLY A 154 -31.99 -14.44 5.48
N LYS A 155 -32.89 -13.60 4.96
CA LYS A 155 -33.45 -13.77 3.61
C LYS A 155 -32.45 -13.24 2.59
N THR A 156 -32.19 -14.05 1.55
CA THR A 156 -31.35 -13.66 0.42
C THR A 156 -32.18 -12.94 -0.65
N HIS A 157 -31.67 -11.82 -1.10
CA HIS A 157 -32.19 -11.01 -2.22
C HIS A 157 -31.19 -11.04 -3.36
N GLN A 158 -31.63 -11.40 -4.57
CA GLN A 158 -30.86 -11.13 -5.78
C GLN A 158 -31.22 -9.72 -6.25
N ILE A 159 -30.27 -8.78 -6.11
CA ILE A 159 -30.49 -7.35 -6.40
C ILE A 159 -30.41 -7.09 -7.90
N THR A 160 -29.42 -7.67 -8.59
CA THR A 160 -29.21 -7.46 -10.03
C THR A 160 -29.30 -8.79 -10.80
N LYS A 161 -29.66 -8.71 -12.09
CA LYS A 161 -29.81 -9.86 -12.99
C LYS A 161 -29.18 -9.63 -14.37
N ASP A 162 -28.53 -8.49 -14.55
CA ASP A 162 -27.91 -8.06 -15.81
C ASP A 162 -26.39 -8.25 -15.81
N GLY A 163 -25.85 -8.89 -14.75
CA GLY A 163 -24.43 -9.20 -14.62
C GLY A 163 -23.95 -10.08 -15.76
N LYS A 164 -22.85 -9.66 -16.39
CA LYS A 164 -22.14 -10.35 -17.46
C LYS A 164 -20.75 -9.75 -17.61
N TYR A 165 -19.97 -10.22 -18.58
CA TYR A 165 -18.59 -9.72 -18.78
C TYR A 165 -18.51 -8.19 -18.94
N GLU A 166 -19.46 -7.57 -19.65
CA GLU A 166 -19.49 -6.12 -19.87
C GLU A 166 -20.21 -5.34 -18.75
N ILE A 167 -21.07 -5.99 -17.95
CA ILE A 167 -21.85 -5.35 -16.88
C ILE A 167 -21.48 -5.94 -15.54
N VAL A 168 -20.90 -5.14 -14.68
CA VAL A 168 -20.38 -5.58 -13.39
C VAL A 168 -21.11 -4.84 -12.27
N ASN A 169 -21.68 -5.59 -11.33
CA ASN A 169 -22.41 -5.04 -10.20
C ASN A 169 -21.73 -5.37 -8.87
N GLY A 170 -21.69 -4.43 -7.93
CA GLY A 170 -21.22 -4.65 -6.57
C GLY A 170 -19.70 -4.86 -6.43
N LYS A 171 -18.92 -4.62 -7.47
CA LYS A 171 -17.47 -4.66 -7.42
C LYS A 171 -16.88 -3.26 -7.41
N SER A 172 -15.60 -3.17 -7.03
CA SER A 172 -14.80 -1.96 -7.15
C SER A 172 -14.75 -1.48 -8.60
N VAL A 173 -14.64 -0.18 -8.80
CA VAL A 173 -14.63 0.49 -10.11
C VAL A 173 -13.37 1.33 -10.29
N HIS A 174 -13.21 1.96 -11.46
CA HIS A 174 -12.15 2.93 -11.75
C HIS A 174 -10.75 2.38 -11.47
N GLN A 175 -10.50 1.10 -11.80
CA GLN A 175 -9.20 0.39 -11.60
C GLN A 175 -8.69 0.43 -10.15
N ASN A 176 -9.59 0.56 -9.16
CA ASN A 176 -9.28 0.72 -7.73
C ASN A 176 -8.54 2.03 -7.40
N GLU A 177 -8.57 3.01 -8.29
CA GLU A 177 -8.06 4.35 -8.03
C GLU A 177 -8.97 5.14 -7.08
N PHE A 178 -8.55 6.33 -6.65
CA PHE A 178 -9.34 7.26 -5.80
C PHE A 178 -9.76 6.68 -4.45
N GLY A 179 -8.96 5.75 -3.87
CA GLY A 179 -9.29 5.09 -2.60
C GLY A 179 -10.48 4.12 -2.69
N ILE A 180 -10.91 3.72 -3.91
CA ILE A 180 -12.03 2.81 -4.11
C ILE A 180 -11.55 1.36 -3.99
N HIS A 181 -12.05 0.64 -2.96
CA HIS A 181 -11.68 -0.76 -2.70
C HIS A 181 -12.88 -1.69 -2.64
N LYS A 182 -14.11 -1.16 -2.70
CA LYS A 182 -15.37 -1.93 -2.63
C LYS A 182 -16.42 -1.36 -3.58
N GLY A 183 -17.45 -2.14 -3.84
CA GLY A 183 -18.57 -1.73 -4.68
C GLY A 183 -19.94 -1.94 -4.03
N ILE A 184 -19.99 -2.33 -2.74
CA ILE A 184 -21.22 -2.54 -1.97
C ILE A 184 -21.14 -1.65 -0.73
N PHE A 185 -22.19 -0.88 -0.45
CA PHE A 185 -22.26 0.08 0.65
C PHE A 185 -23.57 -0.13 1.41
N ILE A 186 -23.53 -0.95 2.46
CA ILE A 186 -24.68 -1.17 3.34
C ILE A 186 -24.89 0.10 4.17
N SER A 187 -26.15 0.56 4.30
CA SER A 187 -26.45 1.77 5.05
C SER A 187 -26.26 1.57 6.57
N PRO A 188 -25.99 2.61 7.36
CA PRO A 188 -25.57 2.48 8.78
C PRO A 188 -26.54 1.69 9.68
N LYS A 189 -27.84 1.71 9.38
CA LYS A 189 -28.85 0.93 10.10
C LYS A 189 -29.26 -0.33 9.33
N GLY A 190 -28.65 -0.60 8.17
CA GLY A 190 -28.88 -1.76 7.34
C GLY A 190 -30.26 -1.80 6.67
N ASN A 191 -30.88 -0.65 6.43
CA ASN A 191 -32.20 -0.61 5.77
C ASN A 191 -32.11 -0.51 4.26
N LEU A 192 -30.98 -0.07 3.72
CA LEU A 192 -30.72 0.15 2.31
C LEU A 192 -29.33 -0.40 1.94
N VAL A 193 -29.14 -0.69 0.64
CA VAL A 193 -27.84 -1.10 0.09
C VAL A 193 -27.56 -0.26 -1.15
N ALA A 194 -26.48 0.54 -1.12
CA ALA A 194 -25.97 1.18 -2.31
C ALA A 194 -24.92 0.29 -2.98
N PHE A 195 -24.79 0.37 -4.30
CA PHE A 195 -23.84 -0.42 -5.04
C PHE A 195 -23.43 0.23 -6.36
N TYR A 196 -22.19 0.03 -6.76
CA TYR A 196 -21.73 0.38 -8.09
C TYR A 196 -22.28 -0.59 -9.13
N ARG A 197 -22.76 -0.04 -10.24
CA ARG A 197 -23.00 -0.76 -11.50
C ARG A 197 -22.13 -0.13 -12.58
N MET A 198 -21.17 -0.92 -13.06
CA MET A 198 -20.23 -0.52 -14.09
C MET A 198 -20.60 -1.13 -15.43
N ASP A 199 -20.78 -0.29 -16.44
CA ASP A 199 -20.90 -0.68 -17.85
C ASP A 199 -19.57 -0.43 -18.56
N GLN A 200 -18.89 -1.50 -18.91
CA GLN A 200 -17.61 -1.47 -19.61
C GLN A 200 -17.72 -1.95 -21.06
N THR A 201 -18.91 -1.87 -21.66
CA THR A 201 -19.15 -2.29 -23.05
C THR A 201 -18.26 -1.53 -24.03
N ALA A 202 -18.04 -0.23 -23.79
CA ALA A 202 -17.22 0.62 -24.63
C ALA A 202 -15.71 0.46 -24.43
N VAL A 203 -15.29 -0.23 -23.34
CA VAL A 203 -13.88 -0.41 -23.00
C VAL A 203 -13.26 -1.48 -23.88
N THR A 204 -12.02 -1.22 -24.32
CA THR A 204 -11.24 -2.14 -25.15
C THR A 204 -10.99 -3.48 -24.44
N ASP A 205 -11.15 -4.58 -25.19
CA ASP A 205 -10.71 -5.90 -24.77
C ASP A 205 -9.20 -6.05 -24.98
N TYR A 206 -8.51 -6.46 -23.92
CA TYR A 206 -7.09 -6.82 -23.99
C TYR A 206 -6.91 -8.32 -23.72
N PRO A 207 -6.15 -9.06 -24.58
CA PRO A 207 -5.97 -10.50 -24.41
C PRO A 207 -4.92 -10.81 -23.35
N ILE A 208 -5.31 -11.57 -22.31
CA ILE A 208 -4.40 -12.21 -21.36
C ILE A 208 -4.38 -13.71 -21.71
N ILE A 209 -3.21 -14.24 -22.05
CA ILE A 209 -3.08 -15.66 -22.38
C ILE A 209 -2.77 -16.46 -21.10
N ASP A 210 -3.64 -17.39 -20.78
CA ASP A 210 -3.43 -18.33 -19.69
C ASP A 210 -2.61 -19.53 -20.18
N TRP A 211 -1.34 -19.56 -19.80
CA TRP A 211 -0.37 -20.59 -20.13
C TRP A 211 -0.37 -21.76 -19.16
N SER A 212 -1.18 -21.73 -18.09
CA SER A 212 -1.26 -22.80 -17.10
C SER A 212 -2.06 -24.02 -17.55
N VAL A 213 -2.79 -23.87 -18.65
CA VAL A 213 -3.60 -24.92 -19.29
C VAL A 213 -3.09 -25.26 -20.69
N GLN A 214 -3.44 -26.47 -21.20
CA GLN A 214 -3.02 -26.93 -22.51
C GLN A 214 -4.23 -27.43 -23.33
N PRO A 215 -4.48 -26.87 -24.55
CA PRO A 215 -3.79 -25.72 -25.12
C PRO A 215 -4.02 -24.45 -24.27
N ALA A 216 -3.09 -23.47 -24.39
CA ALA A 216 -3.27 -22.17 -23.74
C ALA A 216 -4.57 -21.49 -24.21
N VAL A 217 -5.24 -20.80 -23.31
CA VAL A 217 -6.52 -20.14 -23.59
C VAL A 217 -6.41 -18.62 -23.42
N ASN A 218 -7.17 -17.90 -24.22
CA ASN A 218 -7.28 -16.45 -24.09
C ASN A 218 -8.33 -16.10 -23.04
N LYS A 219 -7.94 -15.25 -22.08
CA LYS A 219 -8.82 -14.64 -21.07
C LYS A 219 -8.76 -13.11 -21.23
N ASN A 220 -9.69 -12.56 -22.01
CA ASN A 220 -9.74 -11.12 -22.19
C ASN A 220 -10.05 -10.41 -20.87
N ILE A 221 -9.45 -9.24 -20.69
CA ILE A 221 -9.84 -8.24 -19.68
C ILE A 221 -10.29 -6.97 -20.38
N LYS A 222 -11.16 -6.22 -19.73
CA LYS A 222 -11.48 -4.85 -20.12
C LYS A 222 -10.35 -3.94 -19.64
N TYR A 223 -9.65 -3.29 -20.57
CA TYR A 223 -8.54 -2.40 -20.24
C TYR A 223 -8.76 -1.01 -20.85
N PRO A 224 -9.03 0.01 -20.02
CA PRO A 224 -9.31 1.37 -20.50
C PRO A 224 -8.00 2.11 -20.77
N PHE A 225 -7.46 2.01 -21.98
CA PHE A 225 -6.23 2.69 -22.38
C PHE A 225 -6.39 4.22 -22.38
N ALA A 226 -5.34 4.95 -21.95
CA ALA A 226 -5.33 6.41 -21.96
C ALA A 226 -5.75 7.00 -23.33
N GLY A 227 -6.62 8.01 -23.30
CA GLY A 227 -7.18 8.63 -24.48
C GLY A 227 -8.31 7.87 -25.19
N THR A 228 -8.67 6.65 -24.71
CA THR A 228 -9.77 5.85 -25.29
C THR A 228 -11.07 6.00 -24.54
N LYS A 229 -12.08 5.19 -24.90
CA LYS A 229 -13.36 5.15 -24.20
C LYS A 229 -13.21 4.53 -22.80
N ASN A 230 -13.85 5.18 -21.84
CA ASN A 230 -13.91 4.75 -20.47
C ASN A 230 -15.13 3.87 -20.21
N HIS A 231 -15.19 3.21 -19.04
CA HIS A 231 -16.40 2.60 -18.54
C HIS A 231 -17.32 3.64 -17.91
N THR A 232 -18.61 3.38 -17.94
CA THR A 232 -19.64 4.22 -17.30
C THR A 232 -20.04 3.60 -15.98
N VAL A 233 -20.05 4.38 -14.90
CA VAL A 233 -20.45 3.92 -13.56
C VAL A 233 -21.71 4.66 -13.12
N THR A 234 -22.65 3.91 -12.55
CA THR A 234 -23.84 4.42 -11.86
C THR A 234 -23.89 3.88 -10.44
N LEU A 235 -24.56 4.60 -9.53
CA LEU A 235 -24.81 4.12 -8.18
C LEU A 235 -26.28 3.76 -8.01
N GLY A 236 -26.57 2.46 -7.81
CA GLY A 236 -27.89 1.94 -7.48
C GLY A 236 -28.12 1.93 -5.97
N VAL A 237 -29.36 2.12 -5.54
CA VAL A 237 -29.80 1.97 -4.14
C VAL A 237 -30.94 0.98 -4.10
N TYR A 238 -30.76 -0.13 -3.42
CA TYR A 238 -31.73 -1.19 -3.23
C TYR A 238 -32.40 -1.09 -1.85
N ASN A 239 -33.72 -1.22 -1.85
CA ASN A 239 -34.52 -1.29 -0.62
C ASN A 239 -35.02 -2.74 -0.43
N PRO A 240 -34.52 -3.52 0.56
CA PRO A 240 -34.93 -4.91 0.79
C PRO A 240 -36.40 -5.08 1.14
N THR A 241 -37.03 -4.08 1.78
CA THR A 241 -38.45 -4.12 2.15
C THR A 241 -39.36 -4.01 0.93
N THR A 242 -39.08 -3.06 0.03
CA THR A 242 -39.91 -2.86 -1.19
C THR A 242 -39.40 -3.69 -2.36
N GLN A 243 -38.22 -4.26 -2.28
CA GLN A 243 -37.53 -5.00 -3.35
C GLN A 243 -37.34 -4.18 -4.63
N LYS A 244 -37.17 -2.86 -4.48
CA LYS A 244 -36.96 -1.93 -5.60
C LYS A 244 -35.54 -1.35 -5.56
N THR A 245 -34.97 -1.19 -6.75
CA THR A 245 -33.73 -0.44 -6.97
C THR A 245 -34.06 0.89 -7.64
N ILE A 246 -33.43 1.97 -7.17
CA ILE A 246 -33.39 3.25 -7.89
C ILE A 246 -31.92 3.54 -8.23
N PHE A 247 -31.68 4.38 -9.21
CA PHE A 247 -30.34 4.88 -9.51
C PHE A 247 -30.25 6.37 -9.20
N LEU A 248 -29.12 6.81 -8.69
CA LEU A 248 -28.90 8.23 -8.42
C LEU A 248 -28.68 8.99 -9.73
N GLU A 249 -29.15 10.24 -9.77
CA GLU A 249 -29.01 11.15 -10.92
C GLU A 249 -27.55 11.69 -11.00
N THR A 250 -26.61 10.80 -11.31
CA THR A 250 -25.17 11.12 -11.38
C THR A 250 -24.70 11.53 -12.77
N HIS A 251 -25.61 11.71 -13.73
CA HIS A 251 -25.30 12.11 -15.11
C HIS A 251 -24.29 11.16 -15.81
N PRO A 252 -24.65 9.87 -15.99
CA PRO A 252 -23.76 8.87 -16.57
C PRO A 252 -23.37 9.12 -18.04
N GLU A 253 -24.04 10.06 -18.72
CA GLU A 253 -23.67 10.55 -20.05
C GLU A 253 -22.41 11.42 -20.07
N VAL A 254 -21.99 11.92 -18.89
CA VAL A 254 -20.76 12.68 -18.70
C VAL A 254 -19.65 11.71 -18.26
N ASP A 255 -18.49 11.77 -18.91
CA ASP A 255 -17.34 10.94 -18.53
C ASP A 255 -16.68 11.52 -17.26
N HIS A 256 -16.99 10.92 -16.12
CA HIS A 256 -16.49 11.30 -14.80
C HIS A 256 -16.38 10.08 -13.88
N TYR A 257 -15.74 10.26 -12.73
CA TYR A 257 -15.56 9.23 -11.73
C TYR A 257 -16.45 9.46 -10.51
N LEU A 258 -17.08 8.38 -10.01
CA LEU A 258 -17.90 8.38 -8.80
C LEU A 258 -17.03 7.95 -7.61
N THR A 259 -16.61 8.90 -6.79
CA THR A 259 -15.69 8.66 -5.69
C THR A 259 -16.31 8.97 -4.32
N SER A 260 -15.68 8.55 -3.24
CA SER A 260 -16.02 8.93 -1.85
C SER A 260 -17.47 8.67 -1.44
N VAL A 261 -18.08 7.56 -1.91
CA VAL A 261 -19.48 7.22 -1.62
C VAL A 261 -19.68 7.05 -0.11
N THR A 262 -20.54 7.88 0.48
CA THR A 262 -20.79 7.89 1.93
C THR A 262 -22.27 8.04 2.25
N TRP A 263 -22.80 7.19 3.15
CA TRP A 263 -24.14 7.33 3.70
C TRP A 263 -24.21 8.42 4.77
N SER A 264 -25.34 9.16 4.80
CA SER A 264 -25.66 9.94 6.01
C SER A 264 -25.98 9.00 7.18
N PRO A 265 -25.71 9.39 8.45
CA PRO A 265 -26.01 8.55 9.62
C PRO A 265 -27.50 8.22 9.80
N ASP A 266 -28.39 9.05 9.24
CA ASP A 266 -29.85 8.83 9.27
C ASP A 266 -30.38 8.02 8.08
N GLU A 267 -29.50 7.64 7.11
CA GLU A 267 -29.79 6.87 5.86
C GLU A 267 -30.66 7.61 4.83
N LYS A 268 -30.91 8.91 5.02
CA LYS A 268 -31.76 9.67 4.08
C LYS A 268 -31.01 10.15 2.85
N HIS A 269 -29.69 10.27 2.97
CA HIS A 269 -28.85 10.84 1.92
C HIS A 269 -27.62 9.99 1.64
N ILE A 270 -27.16 10.09 0.39
CA ILE A 270 -25.85 9.59 -0.03
C ILE A 270 -25.05 10.78 -0.56
N TYR A 271 -23.79 10.83 -0.16
CA TYR A 271 -22.81 11.80 -0.62
C TYR A 271 -21.84 11.12 -1.59
N ILE A 272 -21.60 11.78 -2.72
CA ILE A 272 -20.66 11.30 -3.75
C ILE A 272 -19.82 12.48 -4.19
N ALA A 273 -18.52 12.29 -4.29
CA ALA A 273 -17.64 13.23 -4.97
C ALA A 273 -17.53 12.81 -6.45
N LEU A 274 -18.10 13.63 -7.34
CA LEU A 274 -17.93 13.46 -8.78
C LEU A 274 -16.65 14.16 -9.21
N LEU A 275 -15.72 13.38 -9.74
CA LEU A 275 -14.44 13.87 -10.25
C LEU A 275 -14.46 13.85 -11.78
N SER A 276 -14.18 14.98 -12.42
CA SER A 276 -14.09 15.07 -13.88
C SER A 276 -13.01 14.11 -14.44
N ARG A 277 -13.17 13.66 -15.69
CA ARG A 277 -12.22 12.73 -16.31
C ARG A 277 -10.78 13.26 -16.31
N ASN A 278 -10.58 14.57 -16.55
CA ASN A 278 -9.26 15.19 -16.46
C ASN A 278 -8.76 15.40 -15.02
N GLN A 279 -9.55 15.00 -14.03
CA GLN A 279 -9.26 14.99 -12.59
C GLN A 279 -8.94 16.38 -12.00
N LYS A 280 -9.28 17.46 -12.69
CA LYS A 280 -9.00 18.84 -12.25
C LYS A 280 -10.16 19.48 -11.49
N HIS A 281 -11.36 18.91 -11.59
CA HIS A 281 -12.58 19.43 -11.01
C HIS A 281 -13.34 18.36 -10.24
N LEU A 282 -13.67 18.65 -8.99
CA LEU A 282 -14.44 17.78 -8.10
C LEU A 282 -15.66 18.52 -7.56
N GLU A 283 -16.82 17.84 -7.56
CA GLU A 283 -18.06 18.31 -6.93
C GLU A 283 -18.50 17.31 -5.86
N LEU A 284 -18.61 17.74 -4.59
CA LEU A 284 -19.24 16.92 -3.56
C LEU A 284 -20.74 17.14 -3.57
N ASN A 285 -21.49 16.12 -3.97
CA ASN A 285 -22.92 16.13 -4.17
C ASN A 285 -23.66 15.33 -3.11
N GLN A 286 -24.83 15.84 -2.70
CA GLN A 286 -25.79 15.19 -1.81
C GLN A 286 -27.02 14.73 -2.62
N TYR A 287 -27.34 13.44 -2.49
CA TYR A 287 -28.49 12.81 -3.15
C TYR A 287 -29.50 12.31 -2.13
N ASP A 288 -30.79 12.37 -2.49
CA ASP A 288 -31.86 11.71 -1.73
C ASP A 288 -31.81 10.20 -1.96
N ALA A 289 -31.71 9.42 -0.89
CA ALA A 289 -31.50 7.98 -0.97
C ALA A 289 -32.73 7.18 -1.42
N VAL A 290 -33.93 7.80 -1.45
CA VAL A 290 -35.20 7.15 -1.83
C VAL A 290 -35.59 7.46 -3.27
N SER A 291 -35.43 8.71 -3.69
CA SER A 291 -35.76 9.15 -5.05
C SER A 291 -34.58 9.11 -6.02
N GLY A 292 -33.36 9.10 -5.54
CA GLY A 292 -32.15 9.19 -6.35
C GLY A 292 -31.82 10.60 -6.83
N LYS A 293 -32.61 11.59 -6.50
CA LYS A 293 -32.46 12.96 -7.02
C LYS A 293 -31.31 13.69 -6.36
N LEU A 294 -30.59 14.48 -7.15
CA LEU A 294 -29.64 15.46 -6.65
C LEU A 294 -30.38 16.50 -5.82
N ILE A 295 -29.95 16.66 -4.55
CA ILE A 295 -30.48 17.70 -3.65
C ILE A 295 -29.67 19.00 -3.84
N LYS A 296 -28.35 18.90 -3.76
CA LYS A 296 -27.43 20.02 -3.93
C LYS A 296 -25.98 19.59 -4.09
N THR A 297 -25.16 20.44 -4.66
CA THR A 297 -23.69 20.41 -4.55
C THR A 297 -23.27 21.16 -3.30
N LEU A 298 -22.51 20.51 -2.41
CA LEU A 298 -22.05 21.12 -1.16
C LEU A 298 -20.91 22.10 -1.39
N PHE A 299 -19.93 21.67 -2.14
CA PHE A 299 -18.77 22.49 -2.54
C PHE A 299 -18.09 21.87 -3.76
N LYS A 300 -17.15 22.63 -4.32
CA LYS A 300 -16.28 22.23 -5.42
C LYS A 300 -14.81 22.38 -5.01
N GLU A 301 -13.97 21.56 -5.62
CA GLU A 301 -12.51 21.69 -5.54
C GLU A 301 -11.94 21.70 -6.95
N ASP A 302 -11.04 22.62 -7.20
CA ASP A 302 -10.35 22.76 -8.47
C ASP A 302 -8.84 22.79 -8.24
N ASP A 303 -8.09 22.11 -9.09
CA ASP A 303 -6.62 22.21 -9.14
C ASP A 303 -6.18 22.26 -10.61
N ALA A 304 -5.13 23.02 -10.89
CA ALA A 304 -4.63 23.18 -12.26
C ALA A 304 -4.07 21.87 -12.84
N LYS A 305 -3.68 20.94 -12.01
CA LYS A 305 -3.10 19.65 -12.38
C LYS A 305 -4.07 18.52 -12.09
N TYR A 306 -4.36 18.23 -10.80
CA TYR A 306 -5.34 17.24 -10.40
C TYR A 306 -5.76 17.36 -8.93
N VAL A 307 -6.98 16.92 -8.63
CA VAL A 307 -7.53 16.72 -7.29
C VAL A 307 -7.59 15.22 -7.01
N GLU A 308 -7.21 14.78 -5.80
CA GLU A 308 -7.20 13.37 -5.41
C GLU A 308 -8.14 13.08 -4.23
N PRO A 309 -9.40 12.68 -4.48
CA PRO A 309 -10.32 12.23 -3.44
C PRO A 309 -10.01 10.78 -3.02
N GLN A 310 -9.14 10.61 -2.03
CA GLN A 310 -8.69 9.29 -1.55
C GLN A 310 -9.51 8.74 -0.37
N ASN A 311 -10.41 9.55 0.21
CA ASN A 311 -11.12 9.20 1.43
C ASN A 311 -12.63 9.48 1.30
N GLU A 312 -13.43 8.70 2.02
CA GLU A 312 -14.86 8.95 2.21
C GLU A 312 -15.06 10.14 3.19
N LEU A 313 -16.26 10.73 3.23
CA LEU A 313 -16.63 11.69 4.27
C LEU A 313 -16.65 10.98 5.63
N TYR A 314 -16.18 11.66 6.66
CA TYR A 314 -16.27 11.16 8.02
C TYR A 314 -17.23 12.01 8.83
N PHE A 315 -18.44 11.50 9.11
CA PHE A 315 -19.40 12.21 9.96
C PHE A 315 -18.91 12.28 11.41
N ILE A 316 -18.97 13.46 12.02
CA ILE A 316 -18.52 13.67 13.39
C ILE A 316 -19.46 12.93 14.35
N PRO A 317 -18.97 12.08 15.26
CA PRO A 317 -19.80 11.33 16.18
C PRO A 317 -20.79 12.20 16.96
N GLY A 318 -22.06 11.80 16.94
CA GLY A 318 -23.16 12.53 17.57
C GLY A 318 -23.64 13.78 16.82
N LYS A 319 -23.11 14.04 15.62
CA LYS A 319 -23.49 15.18 14.76
C LYS A 319 -23.88 14.71 13.37
N ASN A 320 -25.16 14.59 13.09
CA ASN A 320 -25.65 14.16 11.77
C ASN A 320 -25.50 15.23 10.68
N ASN A 321 -25.18 16.46 11.05
CA ASN A 321 -25.09 17.60 10.16
C ASN A 321 -23.67 18.18 10.01
N GLU A 322 -22.64 17.49 10.51
CA GLU A 322 -21.24 17.91 10.38
C GLU A 322 -20.37 16.72 10.00
N PHE A 323 -19.43 16.98 9.10
CA PHE A 323 -18.49 15.97 8.62
C PHE A 323 -17.08 16.55 8.41
N VAL A 324 -16.13 15.65 8.27
CA VAL A 324 -14.75 15.95 7.92
C VAL A 324 -14.51 15.54 6.47
N TRP A 325 -13.81 16.39 5.76
CA TRP A 325 -13.31 16.17 4.40
C TRP A 325 -11.79 16.28 4.37
N TRP A 326 -11.13 15.36 3.66
CA TRP A 326 -9.70 15.42 3.38
C TRP A 326 -9.45 16.23 2.13
N SER A 327 -8.54 17.18 2.18
CA SER A 327 -8.24 18.02 1.03
C SER A 327 -6.79 18.50 1.05
N GLN A 328 -6.21 18.62 -0.14
CA GLN A 328 -4.89 19.21 -0.37
C GLN A 328 -4.98 20.70 -0.80
N ARG A 329 -6.13 21.35 -0.61
CA ARG A 329 -6.40 22.73 -1.09
C ARG A 329 -5.43 23.80 -0.60
N ASP A 330 -4.70 23.55 0.49
CA ASP A 330 -3.64 24.43 1.00
C ASP A 330 -2.22 23.92 0.69
N GLY A 331 -2.10 22.87 -0.16
CA GLY A 331 -0.84 22.26 -0.57
C GLY A 331 -0.44 21.01 0.17
N PHE A 332 -1.16 20.65 1.25
CA PHE A 332 -0.91 19.44 2.05
C PHE A 332 -2.23 18.74 2.38
N MET A 333 -2.19 17.41 2.55
CA MET A 333 -3.40 16.65 2.91
C MET A 333 -3.79 16.95 4.35
N HIS A 334 -4.87 17.71 4.51
CA HIS A 334 -5.41 18.16 5.78
C HIS A 334 -6.89 17.86 5.96
N LEU A 335 -7.36 17.97 7.20
CA LEU A 335 -8.76 17.76 7.60
C LEU A 335 -9.49 19.10 7.66
N TYR A 336 -10.66 19.14 7.01
CA TYR A 336 -11.55 20.29 6.96
C TYR A 336 -12.93 19.90 7.49
N ARG A 337 -13.51 20.71 8.39
CA ARG A 337 -14.82 20.47 8.97
C ARG A 337 -15.87 21.28 8.23
N PHE A 338 -16.86 20.59 7.71
CA PHE A 338 -18.02 21.17 7.01
C PHE A 338 -19.31 20.82 7.70
N ASN A 339 -20.36 21.63 7.47
CA ASN A 339 -21.72 21.20 7.72
C ASN A 339 -22.37 20.61 6.44
N THR A 340 -23.52 19.94 6.61
CA THR A 340 -24.26 19.36 5.48
C THR A 340 -24.96 20.39 4.59
N ASP A 341 -24.85 21.71 4.89
CA ASP A 341 -25.22 22.78 3.98
C ASP A 341 -24.09 23.19 3.03
N GLY A 342 -22.90 22.58 3.18
CA GLY A 342 -21.74 22.88 2.36
C GLY A 342 -20.87 24.01 2.92
N LYS A 343 -21.19 24.54 4.12
CA LYS A 343 -20.40 25.60 4.74
C LYS A 343 -19.15 25.02 5.40
N LEU A 344 -17.99 25.52 5.03
CA LEU A 344 -16.74 25.29 5.77
C LEU A 344 -16.83 25.94 7.14
N LEU A 345 -16.70 25.12 8.20
CA LEU A 345 -16.72 25.58 9.59
C LEU A 345 -15.33 25.96 10.07
N ASN A 346 -14.34 25.11 9.83
CA ASN A 346 -12.92 25.37 10.09
C ASN A 346 -12.01 24.37 9.40
N GLN A 347 -10.75 24.75 9.19
CA GLN A 347 -9.66 23.85 8.92
C GLN A 347 -9.16 23.27 10.26
N ILE A 348 -9.17 21.92 10.39
CA ILE A 348 -8.82 21.24 11.64
C ILE A 348 -7.30 21.11 11.78
N THR A 349 -6.61 20.73 10.70
CA THR A 349 -5.15 20.55 10.67
C THR A 349 -4.53 21.47 9.63
N LYS A 350 -3.30 21.95 9.88
CA LYS A 350 -2.57 22.85 8.96
C LYS A 350 -1.06 22.77 9.18
N GLY A 351 -0.30 23.17 8.16
CA GLY A 351 1.17 23.21 8.19
C GLY A 351 1.81 22.39 7.07
N ASP A 352 3.13 22.38 6.97
CA ASP A 352 3.89 21.72 5.89
C ASP A 352 4.08 20.22 6.19
N TRP A 353 2.99 19.51 6.41
CA TRP A 353 2.92 18.09 6.72
C TRP A 353 1.54 17.54 6.35
N ILE A 354 1.38 16.22 6.30
CA ILE A 354 0.12 15.60 5.91
C ILE A 354 -0.50 14.75 7.03
N VAL A 355 -1.83 14.65 7.02
CA VAL A 355 -2.58 13.60 7.70
C VAL A 355 -2.62 12.40 6.78
N THR A 356 -2.11 11.25 7.25
CA THR A 356 -2.15 10.00 6.48
C THR A 356 -3.38 9.17 6.79
N ASP A 357 -3.87 9.20 8.05
CA ASP A 357 -5.02 8.41 8.50
C ASP A 357 -5.77 9.10 9.64
N LEU A 358 -7.07 8.84 9.74
CA LEU A 358 -7.89 9.08 10.91
C LEU A 358 -8.20 7.72 11.54
N VAL A 359 -7.53 7.40 12.66
CA VAL A 359 -7.59 6.06 13.27
C VAL A 359 -8.64 5.94 14.39
N GLY A 360 -9.29 7.05 14.74
CA GLY A 360 -10.40 7.06 15.70
C GLY A 360 -10.64 8.44 16.31
N GLU A 361 -11.49 8.47 17.33
CA GLU A 361 -11.86 9.71 17.99
C GLU A 361 -12.05 9.55 19.51
N ASN A 362 -11.89 10.66 20.24
CA ASN A 362 -12.33 10.82 21.60
C ASN A 362 -13.46 11.88 21.65
N ALA A 363 -14.70 11.42 21.57
CA ALA A 363 -15.86 12.32 21.50
C ALA A 363 -16.00 13.21 22.73
N LYS A 364 -15.62 12.73 23.93
CA LYS A 364 -15.67 13.53 25.17
C LYS A 364 -14.73 14.72 25.14
N LYS A 365 -13.55 14.55 24.51
CA LYS A 365 -12.54 15.63 24.37
C LYS A 365 -12.71 16.40 23.07
N LYS A 366 -13.62 15.98 22.18
CA LYS A 366 -13.78 16.49 20.82
C LYS A 366 -12.47 16.39 20.02
N GLU A 367 -11.77 15.28 20.14
CA GLU A 367 -10.49 15.03 19.48
C GLU A 367 -10.60 13.91 18.46
N PHE A 368 -10.03 14.12 17.27
CA PHE A 368 -9.65 13.04 16.36
C PHE A 368 -8.26 12.53 16.69
N LEU A 369 -8.07 11.24 16.52
CA LEU A 369 -6.79 10.56 16.62
C LEU A 369 -6.29 10.28 15.19
N ILE A 370 -5.20 10.94 14.80
CA ILE A 370 -4.71 11.00 13.43
C ILE A 370 -3.27 10.56 13.32
N MET A 371 -2.94 9.86 12.24
CA MET A 371 -1.55 9.58 11.85
C MET A 371 -1.02 10.69 10.97
N THR A 372 0.22 11.12 11.20
CA THR A 372 0.79 12.27 10.48
C THR A 372 2.28 12.12 10.16
N THR A 373 2.73 12.94 9.19
CA THR A 373 4.16 13.13 8.87
C THR A 373 4.76 14.36 9.52
N LYS A 374 4.11 14.91 10.55
CA LYS A 374 4.42 16.24 11.10
C LYS A 374 5.86 16.39 11.61
N ASP A 375 6.42 15.36 12.23
CA ASP A 375 7.76 15.41 12.81
C ASP A 375 8.84 15.12 11.76
N SER A 376 8.53 14.23 10.83
CA SER A 376 9.39 13.88 9.70
C SER A 376 8.57 13.17 8.62
N PRO A 377 8.78 13.44 7.34
CA PRO A 377 8.14 12.67 6.29
C PRO A 377 8.53 11.18 6.27
N LYS A 378 9.64 10.81 6.92
CA LYS A 378 10.10 9.41 7.07
C LYS A 378 9.41 8.67 8.21
N ASP A 379 8.82 9.39 9.16
CA ASP A 379 8.17 8.85 10.35
C ASP A 379 6.64 8.91 10.22
N ARG A 380 5.96 8.14 11.05
CA ARG A 380 4.49 8.21 11.23
C ARG A 380 4.20 8.27 12.71
N HIS A 381 3.57 9.35 13.15
CA HIS A 381 3.22 9.56 14.55
C HIS A 381 1.73 9.74 14.76
N LEU A 382 1.24 9.24 15.90
CA LEU A 382 -0.13 9.48 16.37
C LEU A 382 -0.22 10.84 17.07
N TYR A 383 -1.18 11.63 16.62
CA TYR A 383 -1.58 12.89 17.24
C TYR A 383 -3.05 12.86 17.61
N ALA A 384 -3.41 13.58 18.67
CA ALA A 384 -4.77 14.01 18.92
C ALA A 384 -4.93 15.45 18.40
N VAL A 385 -6.02 15.73 17.71
CA VAL A 385 -6.38 17.08 17.24
C VAL A 385 -7.81 17.41 17.64
N ASN A 386 -8.01 18.54 18.31
CA ASN A 386 -9.35 19.01 18.65
C ASN A 386 -10.03 19.54 17.37
N TRP A 387 -11.20 18.96 17.00
CA TRP A 387 -11.86 19.29 15.75
C TRP A 387 -12.56 20.65 15.70
N GLU A 388 -12.72 21.34 16.86
CA GLU A 388 -13.29 22.67 16.90
C GLU A 388 -12.24 23.79 16.77
N ASN A 389 -11.07 23.61 17.40
CA ASN A 389 -10.05 24.67 17.48
C ASN A 389 -8.68 24.30 16.90
N GLY A 390 -8.51 23.05 16.39
CA GLY A 390 -7.27 22.59 15.78
C GLY A 390 -6.09 22.37 16.74
N LYS A 391 -6.30 22.38 18.05
CA LYS A 391 -5.21 22.16 19.02
C LYS A 391 -4.67 20.73 18.87
N LEU A 392 -3.39 20.63 18.50
CA LEU A 392 -2.66 19.38 18.34
C LEU A 392 -1.94 18.96 19.62
N ARG A 393 -1.84 17.64 19.84
CA ARG A 393 -1.06 17.03 20.91
C ARG A 393 -0.50 15.69 20.41
N ILE A 394 0.82 15.51 20.52
CA ILE A 394 1.49 14.27 20.17
C ILE A 394 1.15 13.16 21.20
N ILE A 395 1.00 11.93 20.70
CA ILE A 395 0.75 10.74 21.53
C ILE A 395 1.92 9.77 21.46
N THR A 396 2.48 9.51 20.28
CA THR A 396 3.68 8.66 20.10
C THR A 396 4.91 9.52 19.89
N THR A 397 6.01 9.27 20.61
CA THR A 397 7.17 10.17 20.65
C THR A 397 8.48 9.53 20.18
N ASP A 398 8.57 8.19 20.16
CA ASP A 398 9.76 7.50 19.66
C ASP A 398 9.85 7.69 18.12
N ALA A 399 11.04 8.07 17.62
CA ALA A 399 11.24 8.22 16.18
C ALA A 399 11.05 6.86 15.47
N GLY A 400 10.20 6.82 14.45
CA GLY A 400 9.89 5.60 13.71
C GLY A 400 8.55 5.61 13.00
N THR A 401 8.17 4.44 12.52
CA THR A 401 6.88 4.19 11.90
C THR A 401 5.95 3.52 12.90
N HIS A 402 4.91 4.23 13.31
CA HIS A 402 3.86 3.77 14.22
C HIS A 402 2.65 3.29 13.42
N ASN A 403 2.10 2.15 13.82
CA ASN A 403 0.82 1.62 13.35
C ASN A 403 -0.07 1.43 14.58
N VAL A 404 -1.03 2.31 14.74
CA VAL A 404 -1.78 2.46 15.99
C VAL A 404 -3.22 2.02 15.81
N SER A 405 -3.71 1.20 16.75
CA SER A 405 -5.14 0.97 16.96
C SER A 405 -5.61 1.64 18.26
N VAL A 406 -6.79 2.26 18.22
CA VAL A 406 -7.33 2.96 19.38
C VAL A 406 -8.57 2.28 19.92
N SER A 407 -8.80 2.39 21.24
CA SER A 407 -10.04 1.92 21.86
C SER A 407 -11.25 2.68 21.32
N THR A 408 -12.42 2.07 21.31
CA THR A 408 -13.66 2.65 20.74
C THR A 408 -14.00 4.05 21.31
N ASN A 409 -13.58 4.34 22.54
CA ASN A 409 -13.80 5.65 23.17
C ASN A 409 -12.60 6.60 23.03
N GLY A 410 -11.54 6.19 22.34
CA GLY A 410 -10.31 6.98 22.14
C GLY A 410 -9.53 7.28 23.43
N GLU A 411 -9.73 6.51 24.49
CA GLU A 411 -9.03 6.74 25.78
C GLU A 411 -7.67 6.03 25.85
N TYR A 412 -7.46 4.98 25.01
CA TYR A 412 -6.24 4.19 24.96
C TYR A 412 -5.86 3.84 23.53
N ALA A 413 -4.57 3.59 23.34
CA ALA A 413 -3.99 3.18 22.08
C ALA A 413 -3.07 1.96 22.27
N ILE A 414 -3.07 1.06 21.32
CA ILE A 414 -2.03 0.04 21.13
C ILE A 414 -1.16 0.48 19.97
N ASP A 415 0.09 0.78 20.28
CA ASP A 415 1.07 1.29 19.37
C ASP A 415 2.04 0.17 18.95
N ASN A 416 1.94 -0.28 17.71
CA ASN A 416 2.84 -1.25 17.10
C ASN A 416 3.82 -0.49 16.19
N TRP A 417 5.05 -0.31 16.64
CA TRP A 417 6.00 0.55 15.96
C TRP A 417 7.36 -0.12 15.71
N SER A 418 8.09 0.41 14.76
CA SER A 418 9.46 0.04 14.44
C SER A 418 10.24 1.24 13.94
N ASN A 419 11.59 1.14 14.02
CA ASN A 419 12.50 2.05 13.37
C ASN A 419 13.73 1.28 12.84
N ASP A 420 14.70 1.97 12.25
CA ASP A 420 15.89 1.33 11.65
C ASP A 420 16.58 0.32 12.60
N ASN A 421 16.50 0.51 13.92
CA ASN A 421 17.18 -0.30 14.94
C ASN A 421 16.24 -1.20 15.77
N THR A 422 14.95 -0.92 15.75
CA THR A 422 13.93 -1.63 16.53
C THR A 422 13.05 -2.44 15.61
N PRO A 423 13.16 -3.78 15.60
CA PRO A 423 12.36 -4.63 14.70
C PRO A 423 10.85 -4.46 14.90
N ARG A 424 10.42 -4.48 16.16
CA ARG A 424 9.04 -4.22 16.58
C ARG A 424 8.95 -3.99 18.08
N LYS A 425 8.17 -3.00 18.46
CA LYS A 425 7.67 -2.84 19.82
C LYS A 425 6.16 -2.68 19.79
N ILE A 426 5.46 -3.24 20.78
CA ILE A 426 4.02 -3.05 20.93
C ILE A 426 3.78 -2.55 22.34
N ASP A 427 3.29 -1.32 22.44
CA ASP A 427 3.06 -0.62 23.68
C ASP A 427 1.59 -0.20 23.84
N VAL A 428 1.10 -0.17 25.08
CA VAL A 428 -0.20 0.39 25.41
C VAL A 428 0.00 1.78 26.00
N LEU A 429 -0.66 2.77 25.41
CA LEU A 429 -0.61 4.17 25.81
C LEU A 429 -2.00 4.66 26.22
N ASP A 430 -2.10 5.69 27.10
CA ASP A 430 -3.36 6.40 27.25
C ASP A 430 -3.48 7.53 26.20
N ALA A 431 -4.67 8.14 26.14
CA ALA A 431 -4.96 9.22 25.20
C ALA A 431 -4.07 10.47 25.35
N ASN A 432 -3.22 10.56 26.37
CA ASN A 432 -2.25 11.63 26.56
C ASN A 432 -0.81 11.19 26.19
N GLY A 433 -0.64 9.97 25.68
CA GLY A 433 0.66 9.40 25.34
C GLY A 433 1.41 8.79 26.53
N LYS A 434 0.74 8.71 27.71
CA LYS A 434 1.39 8.11 28.89
C LYS A 434 1.45 6.59 28.73
N PHE A 435 2.65 6.04 28.80
CA PHE A 435 2.91 4.60 28.80
C PHE A 435 2.16 3.86 29.91
N LYS A 436 1.54 2.75 29.58
CA LYS A 436 0.85 1.85 30.52
C LYS A 436 1.54 0.50 30.60
N GLN A 437 1.87 -0.10 29.46
CA GLN A 437 2.47 -1.41 29.41
C GLN A 437 3.19 -1.65 28.08
N ASN A 438 4.35 -2.30 28.11
CA ASN A 438 4.92 -2.97 26.94
C ASN A 438 4.34 -4.40 26.87
N ILE A 439 3.82 -4.80 25.72
CA ILE A 439 3.27 -6.15 25.51
C ILE A 439 4.12 -6.99 24.56
N LEU A 440 5.02 -6.36 23.81
CA LEU A 440 6.04 -7.05 23.01
C LEU A 440 7.25 -6.14 22.78
N THR A 441 8.44 -6.69 22.94
CA THR A 441 9.67 -6.17 22.35
C THR A 441 10.33 -7.32 21.59
N ALA A 442 10.19 -7.30 20.26
CA ALA A 442 10.68 -8.35 19.40
C ALA A 442 12.21 -8.37 19.36
N GLN A 443 12.79 -9.56 19.43
CA GLN A 443 14.21 -9.73 19.22
C GLN A 443 14.58 -9.44 17.76
N ASN A 444 15.81 -8.97 17.55
CA ASN A 444 16.30 -8.73 16.20
C ASN A 444 16.62 -10.08 15.51
N PRO A 445 15.84 -10.49 14.48
CA PRO A 445 16.08 -11.76 13.80
C PRO A 445 17.40 -11.77 13.02
N LEU A 446 17.96 -10.60 12.73
CA LEU A 446 19.22 -10.43 12.00
C LEU A 446 20.44 -10.29 12.92
N ALA A 447 20.32 -10.45 14.24
CA ALA A 447 21.41 -10.26 15.19
C ALA A 447 22.64 -11.13 14.87
N ASN A 448 22.41 -12.33 14.32
CA ASN A 448 23.45 -13.30 13.93
C ASN A 448 23.83 -13.24 12.44
N TYR A 449 23.39 -12.21 11.72
CA TYR A 449 23.67 -12.01 10.30
C TYR A 449 24.63 -10.85 10.06
N ASN A 450 25.38 -10.92 8.97
CA ASN A 450 26.19 -9.81 8.46
C ASN A 450 25.27 -8.82 7.78
N THR A 451 24.73 -7.85 8.52
CA THR A 451 23.93 -6.76 7.94
C THR A 451 24.83 -5.60 7.54
N ALA A 452 24.41 -4.92 6.48
CA ALA A 452 25.13 -3.77 5.94
C ALA A 452 25.02 -2.55 6.87
N LYS A 453 26.09 -1.73 6.89
CA LYS A 453 26.01 -0.37 7.46
C LYS A 453 25.16 0.49 6.52
N VAL A 454 24.24 1.25 7.10
CA VAL A 454 23.38 2.19 6.38
C VAL A 454 23.68 3.62 6.84
N GLU A 455 23.78 4.53 5.89
CA GLU A 455 23.87 5.96 6.12
C GLU A 455 22.68 6.66 5.46
N ASN A 456 21.91 7.43 6.24
CA ASN A 456 20.84 8.26 5.73
C ASN A 456 21.45 9.52 5.09
N VAL A 457 21.09 9.79 3.83
CA VAL A 457 21.61 10.93 3.06
C VAL A 457 20.48 11.92 2.81
N THR A 458 20.81 13.20 2.83
CA THR A 458 19.90 14.26 2.39
C THR A 458 20.62 15.08 1.31
N LEU A 459 20.06 15.08 0.11
CA LEU A 459 20.55 15.86 -1.01
C LEU A 459 19.58 16.98 -1.32
N LYS A 460 19.95 17.93 -2.20
CA LYS A 460 19.10 19.03 -2.63
C LYS A 460 18.73 18.89 -4.09
N ALA A 461 17.44 18.97 -4.40
CA ALA A 461 16.96 19.20 -5.75
C ALA A 461 17.36 20.59 -6.27
N ASP A 462 17.15 20.85 -7.55
CA ASP A 462 17.49 22.14 -8.17
C ASP A 462 16.73 23.33 -7.57
N ASP A 463 15.53 23.10 -7.03
CA ASP A 463 14.71 24.11 -6.35
C ASP A 463 14.98 24.20 -4.83
N GLY A 464 16.00 23.51 -4.33
CA GLY A 464 16.36 23.46 -2.91
C GLY A 464 15.57 22.47 -2.07
N THR A 465 14.62 21.72 -2.64
CA THR A 465 13.86 20.69 -1.94
C THR A 465 14.76 19.57 -1.43
N ASP A 466 14.53 19.09 -0.20
CA ASP A 466 15.24 17.95 0.36
C ASP A 466 14.85 16.64 -0.32
N LEU A 467 15.86 15.88 -0.74
CA LEU A 467 15.75 14.54 -1.29
C LEU A 467 16.36 13.56 -0.30
N TYR A 468 15.58 12.63 0.23
CA TYR A 468 16.04 11.64 1.21
C TYR A 468 16.46 10.36 0.54
N GLY A 469 17.63 9.85 0.93
CA GLY A 469 18.21 8.61 0.43
C GLY A 469 18.87 7.76 1.52
N LYS A 470 19.21 6.54 1.15
CA LYS A 470 20.05 5.62 1.95
C LYS A 470 21.24 5.15 1.12
N LEU A 471 22.44 5.28 1.70
CA LEU A 471 23.68 4.71 1.21
C LEU A 471 24.00 3.48 2.04
N ILE A 472 24.12 2.33 1.39
CA ILE A 472 24.30 1.03 2.02
C ILE A 472 25.69 0.54 1.63
N TYR A 473 26.53 0.32 2.63
CA TYR A 473 27.93 -0.05 2.44
C TYR A 473 28.09 -1.57 2.30
N PRO A 474 29.09 -2.04 1.53
CA PRO A 474 29.50 -3.45 1.59
C PRO A 474 29.74 -3.92 3.02
N THR A 475 29.37 -5.16 3.35
CA THR A 475 29.52 -5.68 4.73
C THR A 475 30.98 -5.72 5.18
N ASN A 476 31.94 -5.98 4.27
CA ASN A 476 33.37 -5.96 4.49
C ASN A 476 34.00 -4.69 3.87
N PHE A 477 33.43 -3.54 4.21
CA PHE A 477 33.83 -2.25 3.64
C PHE A 477 35.30 -1.90 4.00
N ASP A 478 36.07 -1.56 2.96
CA ASP A 478 37.43 -1.07 3.03
C ASP A 478 37.52 0.23 2.20
N SER A 479 37.73 1.35 2.86
CA SER A 479 37.76 2.68 2.23
C SER A 479 38.89 2.86 1.20
N SER A 480 39.88 1.97 1.16
CA SER A 480 40.97 1.98 0.16
C SER A 480 40.58 1.33 -1.17
N LYS A 481 39.46 0.62 -1.22
CA LYS A 481 38.97 -0.09 -2.42
C LYS A 481 37.90 0.70 -3.13
N LYS A 482 37.68 0.39 -4.42
CA LYS A 482 36.57 0.88 -5.23
C LYS A 482 35.54 -0.21 -5.44
N TYR A 483 34.28 0.14 -5.21
CA TYR A 483 33.15 -0.78 -5.28
C TYR A 483 32.20 -0.43 -6.40
N PRO A 484 31.65 -1.43 -7.13
CA PRO A 484 30.53 -1.21 -8.04
C PRO A 484 29.30 -0.80 -7.27
N VAL A 485 28.41 -0.05 -7.91
CA VAL A 485 27.19 0.49 -7.32
C VAL A 485 25.96 -0.08 -7.98
N ILE A 486 24.96 -0.40 -7.19
CA ILE A 486 23.59 -0.66 -7.67
C ILE A 486 22.67 0.44 -7.13
N VAL A 487 22.04 1.18 -8.03
CA VAL A 487 20.99 2.15 -7.70
C VAL A 487 19.64 1.43 -7.85
N TYR A 488 18.90 1.33 -6.74
CA TYR A 488 17.51 0.90 -6.77
C TYR A 488 16.60 2.11 -6.69
N LEU A 489 15.60 2.17 -7.56
CA LEU A 489 14.63 3.25 -7.57
C LEU A 489 13.23 2.78 -7.92
N TYR A 490 12.24 3.56 -7.48
CA TYR A 490 10.86 3.47 -7.94
C TYR A 490 10.41 4.82 -8.51
N ASN A 491 10.41 5.87 -7.68
CA ASN A 491 10.05 7.28 -8.01
C ASN A 491 8.62 7.51 -8.50
N GLY A 492 7.78 6.47 -8.51
CA GLY A 492 6.39 6.62 -8.93
C GLY A 492 5.54 7.32 -7.88
N PRO A 493 4.43 7.94 -8.30
CA PRO A 493 3.41 8.48 -7.42
C PRO A 493 2.94 7.47 -6.36
N HIS A 494 2.49 7.99 -5.22
CA HIS A 494 2.03 7.21 -4.05
C HIS A 494 3.08 6.29 -3.42
N ALA A 495 4.32 6.28 -3.87
CA ALA A 495 5.39 5.47 -3.32
C ALA A 495 6.33 6.29 -2.44
N GLN A 496 6.85 5.66 -1.39
CA GLN A 496 7.91 6.18 -0.55
C GLN A 496 8.82 5.02 -0.15
N LEU A 497 10.09 5.06 -0.59
CA LEU A 497 11.10 4.05 -0.27
C LEU A 497 11.84 4.37 1.03
N ILE A 498 12.07 5.66 1.30
CA ILE A 498 12.87 6.12 2.42
C ILE A 498 11.98 6.37 3.63
N THR A 499 11.93 5.37 4.50
CA THR A 499 11.17 5.39 5.76
C THR A 499 12.07 4.99 6.92
N ASN A 500 11.72 5.40 8.12
CA ASN A 500 12.35 4.97 9.37
C ASN A 500 11.65 3.69 9.87
N ARG A 501 12.08 2.54 9.35
CA ARG A 501 11.49 1.23 9.63
C ARG A 501 12.55 0.14 9.54
N PHE A 502 12.42 -0.90 10.36
CA PHE A 502 13.27 -2.10 10.28
C PHE A 502 12.92 -3.00 9.07
N PRO A 503 13.90 -3.58 8.39
CA PRO A 503 15.35 -3.42 8.60
C PRO A 503 15.88 -2.07 8.09
N ALA A 504 16.98 -1.58 8.65
CA ALA A 504 17.55 -0.27 8.29
C ALA A 504 17.84 -0.12 6.79
N THR A 505 18.23 -1.20 6.13
CA THR A 505 18.44 -1.24 4.67
C THR A 505 17.14 -1.04 3.88
N GLY A 506 15.97 -1.28 4.50
CA GLY A 506 14.65 -1.26 3.86
C GLY A 506 14.29 -2.56 3.13
N ASN A 507 15.28 -3.33 2.69
CA ASN A 507 15.10 -4.60 1.98
C ASN A 507 16.30 -5.51 2.17
N LEU A 508 16.10 -6.77 2.58
CA LEU A 508 17.20 -7.73 2.82
C LEU A 508 17.98 -8.10 1.55
N TRP A 509 17.43 -7.87 0.37
CA TRP A 509 18.20 -8.02 -0.86
C TRP A 509 19.34 -7.01 -0.95
N TYR A 510 19.22 -5.82 -0.33
CA TYR A 510 20.31 -4.86 -0.25
C TYR A 510 21.44 -5.36 0.66
N ASP A 511 21.11 -6.06 1.76
CA ASP A 511 22.10 -6.74 2.59
C ASP A 511 22.83 -7.85 1.81
N HIS A 512 22.08 -8.63 1.01
CA HIS A 512 22.67 -9.66 0.13
C HIS A 512 23.61 -9.05 -0.91
N LEU A 513 23.25 -7.94 -1.54
CA LEU A 513 24.12 -7.22 -2.48
C LEU A 513 25.35 -6.65 -1.78
N ALA A 514 25.18 -6.11 -0.58
CA ALA A 514 26.28 -5.57 0.23
C ALA A 514 27.31 -6.66 0.62
N GLU A 515 26.86 -7.88 0.91
CA GLU A 515 27.75 -9.04 1.14
C GLU A 515 28.52 -9.44 -0.11
N LYS A 516 27.93 -9.27 -1.29
CA LYS A 516 28.58 -9.51 -2.58
C LYS A 516 29.57 -8.39 -2.96
N GLY A 517 29.70 -7.35 -2.14
CA GLY A 517 30.62 -6.25 -2.35
C GLY A 517 30.07 -5.10 -3.19
N TYR A 518 28.77 -4.93 -3.29
CA TYR A 518 28.15 -3.76 -3.88
C TYR A 518 27.92 -2.65 -2.87
N VAL A 519 28.16 -1.41 -3.26
CA VAL A 519 27.48 -0.27 -2.66
C VAL A 519 26.05 -0.23 -3.23
N VAL A 520 25.05 -0.08 -2.36
CA VAL A 520 23.66 0.08 -2.81
C VAL A 520 23.18 1.48 -2.45
N PHE A 521 22.50 2.14 -3.36
CA PHE A 521 21.93 3.47 -3.16
C PHE A 521 20.46 3.48 -3.56
N THR A 522 19.65 4.15 -2.74
CA THR A 522 18.24 4.38 -3.05
C THR A 522 17.82 5.74 -2.53
N MET A 523 16.96 6.45 -3.27
CA MET A 523 16.53 7.80 -2.93
C MET A 523 15.12 8.07 -3.48
N ASP A 524 14.28 8.77 -2.70
CA ASP A 524 13.01 9.31 -3.16
C ASP A 524 13.23 10.71 -3.80
N GLY A 525 12.77 10.86 -5.03
CA GLY A 525 12.72 12.14 -5.76
C GLY A 525 11.35 12.77 -5.71
N ARG A 526 11.24 14.02 -6.21
CA ARG A 526 9.95 14.69 -6.43
C ARG A 526 9.07 13.84 -7.35
N GLY A 527 7.76 13.84 -7.08
CA GLY A 527 6.78 12.92 -7.67
C GLY A 527 6.39 11.79 -6.75
N SER A 528 7.23 11.41 -5.76
CA SER A 528 6.88 10.41 -4.74
C SER A 528 5.99 11.00 -3.63
N ALA A 529 5.48 10.13 -2.74
CA ALA A 529 4.43 10.48 -1.79
C ALA A 529 4.90 11.12 -0.47
N ASN A 530 3.91 11.60 0.28
CA ASN A 530 4.02 12.03 1.69
C ASN A 530 4.82 13.31 1.93
N ARG A 531 4.95 14.17 0.92
CA ARG A 531 5.71 15.42 0.96
C ARG A 531 4.87 16.64 0.60
N GLY A 532 3.57 16.47 0.35
CA GLY A 532 2.63 17.50 -0.07
C GLY A 532 2.55 17.71 -1.57
N LEU A 533 1.53 18.45 -1.98
CA LEU A 533 1.05 18.54 -3.36
C LEU A 533 2.12 19.06 -4.33
N LYS A 534 2.88 20.10 -3.96
CA LYS A 534 3.95 20.65 -4.80
C LYS A 534 5.02 19.61 -5.13
N PHE A 535 5.37 18.77 -4.17
CA PHE A 535 6.35 17.70 -4.35
C PHE A 535 5.80 16.59 -5.24
N GLU A 536 4.55 16.16 -4.98
CA GLU A 536 3.88 15.08 -5.70
C GLU A 536 3.58 15.47 -7.14
N GLN A 537 3.06 16.66 -7.37
CA GLN A 537 2.69 17.18 -8.70
C GLN A 537 3.88 17.71 -9.55
N ALA A 538 5.12 17.58 -9.08
CA ALA A 538 6.31 18.06 -9.81
C ALA A 538 6.54 17.35 -11.16
N ILE A 539 5.92 16.18 -11.33
CA ILE A 539 6.06 15.30 -12.51
C ILE A 539 4.94 15.48 -13.54
N HIS A 540 3.89 16.21 -13.19
CA HIS A 540 2.68 16.33 -14.00
C HIS A 540 2.99 16.80 -15.43
N GLY A 541 2.41 16.08 -16.40
CA GLY A 541 2.53 16.34 -17.84
C GLY A 541 3.84 15.84 -18.48
N ASN A 542 4.88 15.48 -17.69
CA ASN A 542 6.17 15.05 -18.25
C ASN A 542 6.95 14.16 -17.26
N VAL A 543 6.41 12.98 -17.00
CA VAL A 543 7.02 11.97 -16.11
C VAL A 543 8.42 11.56 -16.55
N ALA A 544 9.25 11.05 -15.65
CA ALA A 544 10.67 10.74 -15.82
C ALA A 544 11.54 11.95 -16.25
N THR A 545 11.10 13.18 -16.00
CA THR A 545 11.95 14.37 -16.22
C THR A 545 12.46 14.92 -14.91
N THR A 546 11.55 15.35 -14.03
CA THR A 546 11.91 15.82 -12.68
C THR A 546 12.58 14.73 -11.86
N GLU A 547 12.03 13.51 -11.91
CA GLU A 547 12.55 12.34 -11.18
C GLU A 547 13.98 12.00 -11.64
N MET A 548 14.25 12.02 -12.95
CA MET A 548 15.61 11.79 -13.45
C MET A 548 16.58 12.88 -13.01
N ASN A 549 16.15 14.15 -13.01
CA ASN A 549 16.99 15.25 -12.54
C ASN A 549 17.33 15.08 -11.06
N ASP A 550 16.36 14.69 -10.25
CA ASP A 550 16.57 14.43 -8.83
C ASP A 550 17.49 13.22 -8.61
N GLN A 551 17.26 12.10 -9.33
CA GLN A 551 18.12 10.92 -9.25
C GLN A 551 19.57 11.21 -9.71
N MET A 552 19.77 12.14 -10.67
CA MET A 552 21.11 12.59 -11.05
C MET A 552 21.85 13.27 -9.91
N LYS A 553 21.16 13.94 -8.95
CA LYS A 553 21.83 14.45 -7.72
C LYS A 553 22.41 13.31 -6.90
N GLY A 554 21.69 12.16 -6.84
CA GLY A 554 22.22 10.93 -6.22
C GLY A 554 23.42 10.37 -6.97
N VAL A 555 23.38 10.32 -8.29
CA VAL A 555 24.50 9.88 -9.13
C VAL A 555 25.72 10.78 -8.93
N ASP A 556 25.53 12.10 -8.95
CA ASP A 556 26.61 13.07 -8.75
C ASP A 556 27.22 12.94 -7.35
N PHE A 557 26.39 12.77 -6.32
CA PHE A 557 26.83 12.48 -4.96
C PHE A 557 27.68 11.19 -4.90
N LEU A 558 27.21 10.10 -5.51
CA LEU A 558 27.96 8.82 -5.54
C LEU A 558 29.35 8.99 -6.18
N LYS A 559 29.45 9.76 -7.27
CA LYS A 559 30.73 10.05 -7.94
C LYS A 559 31.73 10.84 -7.09
N THR A 560 31.27 11.55 -6.05
CA THR A 560 32.18 12.25 -5.12
C THR A 560 32.82 11.31 -4.10
N LEU A 561 32.28 10.11 -3.91
CA LEU A 561 32.74 9.16 -2.90
C LEU A 561 33.98 8.40 -3.41
N PRO A 562 35.12 8.46 -2.71
CA PRO A 562 36.41 7.92 -3.21
C PRO A 562 36.37 6.39 -3.41
N PHE A 563 35.51 5.70 -2.69
CA PHE A 563 35.33 4.25 -2.76
C PHE A 563 34.30 3.81 -3.82
N VAL A 564 33.67 4.71 -4.53
CA VAL A 564 32.73 4.38 -5.63
C VAL A 564 33.50 4.23 -6.94
N ASP A 565 33.20 3.16 -7.67
CA ASP A 565 33.65 2.96 -9.04
C ASP A 565 32.56 3.45 -10.01
N ALA A 566 32.71 4.68 -10.49
CA ALA A 566 31.74 5.31 -11.39
C ALA A 566 31.58 4.61 -12.75
N GLU A 567 32.57 3.78 -13.16
CA GLU A 567 32.49 3.00 -14.39
C GLU A 567 31.74 1.68 -14.22
N ARG A 568 31.40 1.30 -12.97
CA ARG A 568 30.68 0.08 -12.64
C ARG A 568 29.39 0.38 -11.87
N MET A 569 28.50 1.17 -12.48
CA MET A 569 27.21 1.52 -11.93
C MET A 569 26.09 0.77 -12.66
N GLY A 570 25.18 0.16 -11.89
CA GLY A 570 23.97 -0.48 -12.37
C GLY A 570 22.71 0.16 -11.79
N ILE A 571 21.57 -0.06 -12.44
CA ILE A 571 20.27 0.50 -12.04
C ILE A 571 19.19 -0.57 -12.13
N HIS A 572 18.28 -0.61 -11.14
CA HIS A 572 17.14 -1.52 -11.12
C HIS A 572 15.90 -0.84 -10.56
N GLY A 573 14.74 -1.18 -11.14
CA GLY A 573 13.43 -0.86 -10.63
C GLY A 573 12.36 -1.72 -11.28
N TRP A 574 11.17 -1.77 -10.64
CA TRP A 574 10.01 -2.53 -11.08
C TRP A 574 8.83 -1.59 -11.37
N SER A 575 7.99 -1.91 -12.38
CA SER A 575 6.81 -1.11 -12.73
C SER A 575 7.22 0.32 -13.16
N TYR A 576 6.77 1.36 -12.45
CA TYR A 576 7.26 2.72 -12.65
C TYR A 576 8.80 2.79 -12.50
N GLY A 577 9.38 2.04 -11.55
CA GLY A 577 10.84 1.90 -11.43
C GLY A 577 11.47 1.24 -12.65
N GLY A 578 10.77 0.33 -13.33
CA GLY A 578 11.17 -0.25 -14.61
C GLY A 578 11.16 0.79 -15.74
N PHE A 579 10.14 1.64 -15.79
CA PHE A 579 10.08 2.81 -16.67
C PHE A 579 11.24 3.77 -16.41
N MET A 580 11.51 4.10 -15.15
CA MET A 580 12.64 4.95 -14.76
C MET A 580 13.99 4.32 -15.15
N THR A 581 14.18 3.02 -14.87
CA THR A 581 15.38 2.27 -15.27
C THR A 581 15.60 2.34 -16.78
N THR A 582 14.56 2.06 -17.57
CA THR A 582 14.64 2.12 -19.03
C THR A 582 14.86 3.56 -19.52
N SER A 583 14.21 4.54 -18.86
CA SER A 583 14.44 5.98 -19.16
C SER A 583 15.90 6.36 -18.97
N PHE A 584 16.55 5.93 -17.89
CA PHE A 584 17.98 6.19 -17.69
C PHE A 584 18.85 5.51 -18.74
N MET A 585 18.59 4.23 -19.03
CA MET A 585 19.38 3.47 -20.02
C MET A 585 19.32 4.06 -21.43
N LEU A 586 18.21 4.75 -21.77
CA LEU A 586 18.00 5.35 -23.09
C LEU A 586 18.31 6.86 -23.13
N ARG A 587 17.89 7.61 -22.10
CA ARG A 587 17.99 9.08 -22.10
C ARG A 587 19.28 9.61 -21.46
N LYS A 588 19.97 8.77 -20.66
CA LYS A 588 21.28 9.04 -20.03
C LYS A 588 22.20 7.82 -20.20
N PRO A 589 22.45 7.37 -21.46
CA PRO A 589 23.05 6.05 -21.73
C PRO A 589 24.50 5.89 -21.25
N ASP A 590 25.16 6.99 -20.86
CA ASP A 590 26.54 6.98 -20.36
C ASP A 590 26.63 6.97 -18.81
N VAL A 591 25.48 6.93 -18.10
CA VAL A 591 25.45 6.95 -16.63
C VAL A 591 25.54 5.53 -16.04
N PHE A 592 24.73 4.62 -16.55
CA PHE A 592 24.68 3.24 -16.06
C PHE A 592 25.15 2.26 -17.12
N LYS A 593 26.06 1.38 -16.71
CA LYS A 593 26.58 0.32 -17.57
C LYS A 593 25.56 -0.81 -17.77
N VAL A 594 24.75 -1.08 -16.75
CA VAL A 594 23.79 -2.18 -16.68
C VAL A 594 22.47 -1.70 -16.11
N GLY A 595 21.37 -2.04 -16.76
CA GLY A 595 20.02 -1.83 -16.26
C GLY A 595 19.21 -3.12 -16.20
N VAL A 596 18.40 -3.30 -15.15
CA VAL A 596 17.41 -4.39 -15.07
C VAL A 596 16.04 -3.77 -14.85
N ALA A 597 15.19 -3.77 -15.88
CA ALA A 597 13.85 -3.18 -15.85
C ALA A 597 12.79 -4.28 -15.71
N GLY A 598 12.04 -4.27 -14.62
CA GLY A 598 10.96 -5.23 -14.38
C GLY A 598 9.59 -4.61 -14.66
N GLY A 599 8.72 -5.31 -15.43
CA GLY A 599 7.35 -4.90 -15.74
C GLY A 599 7.21 -3.42 -16.14
N PRO A 600 8.07 -2.90 -17.05
CA PRO A 600 8.16 -1.46 -17.28
C PRO A 600 6.99 -0.93 -18.12
N VAL A 601 6.47 0.24 -17.74
CA VAL A 601 5.69 1.08 -18.66
C VAL A 601 6.67 1.66 -19.68
N LEU A 602 6.38 1.54 -20.97
CA LEU A 602 7.28 2.02 -22.05
C LEU A 602 6.60 2.99 -23.02
N ASP A 603 5.27 2.96 -23.02
CA ASP A 603 4.41 3.91 -23.74
C ASP A 603 3.16 4.17 -22.89
N TRP A 604 2.99 5.39 -22.41
CA TRP A 604 1.87 5.76 -21.53
C TRP A 604 0.50 5.71 -22.22
N THR A 605 0.44 5.67 -23.54
CA THR A 605 -0.82 5.41 -24.27
C THR A 605 -1.31 3.97 -24.09
N GLN A 606 -0.43 3.07 -23.66
CA GLN A 606 -0.74 1.66 -23.37
C GLN A 606 -0.98 1.40 -21.88
N TYR A 607 -1.18 2.44 -21.06
CA TYR A 607 -1.53 2.30 -19.65
C TYR A 607 -2.93 2.84 -19.39
N GLU A 608 -3.49 2.53 -18.22
CA GLU A 608 -4.90 2.80 -17.92
C GLU A 608 -5.18 4.30 -17.71
N ILE A 609 -6.45 4.73 -17.98
CA ILE A 609 -6.90 6.11 -17.99
C ILE A 609 -6.66 6.82 -16.65
N MET A 610 -7.15 6.25 -15.54
CA MET A 610 -7.28 6.94 -14.25
C MET A 610 -5.91 7.37 -13.72
N TYR A 611 -4.90 6.51 -13.83
CA TYR A 611 -3.54 6.80 -13.45
C TYR A 611 -2.83 7.69 -14.50
N THR A 612 -2.89 7.27 -15.76
CA THR A 612 -2.15 7.97 -16.82
C THR A 612 -2.63 9.40 -17.01
N GLU A 613 -3.95 9.60 -17.10
CA GLU A 613 -4.50 10.93 -17.36
C GLU A 613 -4.38 11.86 -16.14
N ARG A 614 -4.22 11.31 -14.92
CA ARG A 614 -3.87 12.11 -13.73
C ARG A 614 -2.49 12.74 -13.84
N TYR A 615 -1.49 11.97 -14.27
CA TYR A 615 -0.10 12.43 -14.25
C TYR A 615 0.38 12.96 -15.59
N MET A 616 -0.27 12.61 -16.71
CA MET A 616 0.14 12.97 -18.06
C MET A 616 -0.91 13.76 -18.84
N GLU A 617 -2.13 13.94 -18.30
CA GLU A 617 -3.32 14.35 -19.03
C GLU A 617 -3.71 13.33 -20.12
N SER A 618 -4.71 13.65 -20.96
CA SER A 618 -5.02 12.77 -22.10
C SER A 618 -3.96 12.90 -23.21
N PRO A 619 -3.75 11.86 -24.03
CA PRO A 619 -2.87 11.98 -25.19
C PRO A 619 -3.26 13.10 -26.17
N GLN A 620 -4.55 13.47 -26.19
CA GLN A 620 -5.07 14.55 -27.01
C GLN A 620 -4.69 15.94 -26.46
N ASP A 621 -4.69 16.08 -25.12
CA ASP A 621 -4.40 17.34 -24.44
C ASP A 621 -2.89 17.57 -24.26
N ASN A 622 -2.09 16.50 -24.17
CA ASN A 622 -0.65 16.58 -23.95
C ASN A 622 0.17 15.69 -24.92
N PRO A 623 0.02 15.85 -26.25
CA PRO A 623 0.70 14.98 -27.22
C PRO A 623 2.23 15.01 -27.12
N GLU A 624 2.82 16.16 -26.79
CA GLU A 624 4.27 16.29 -26.64
C GLU A 624 4.79 15.56 -25.37
N GLY A 625 4.05 15.57 -24.27
CA GLY A 625 4.39 14.79 -23.07
C GLY A 625 4.44 13.30 -23.38
N PHE A 626 3.42 12.76 -24.05
CA PHE A 626 3.40 11.36 -24.46
C PHE A 626 4.52 11.01 -25.44
N LYS A 627 4.82 11.87 -26.40
CA LYS A 627 5.93 11.68 -27.34
C LYS A 627 7.28 11.66 -26.62
N ASN A 628 7.50 12.57 -25.67
CA ASN A 628 8.75 12.69 -24.92
C ASN A 628 9.00 11.51 -23.98
N THR A 629 7.93 10.91 -23.45
CA THR A 629 7.99 9.82 -22.49
C THR A 629 7.90 8.42 -23.14
N ASN A 630 7.62 8.35 -24.46
CA ASN A 630 7.61 7.10 -25.20
C ASN A 630 9.02 6.55 -25.38
N LEU A 631 9.33 5.47 -24.66
CA LEU A 631 10.66 4.85 -24.67
C LEU A 631 10.87 3.88 -25.85
N ILE A 632 9.78 3.38 -26.45
CA ILE A 632 9.85 2.49 -27.60
C ILE A 632 10.57 3.18 -28.79
N ASN A 633 10.26 4.45 -29.00
CA ASN A 633 10.87 5.25 -30.06
C ASN A 633 12.36 5.58 -29.83
N ARG A 634 12.87 5.31 -28.62
CA ARG A 634 14.24 5.59 -28.21
C ARG A 634 15.16 4.39 -28.14
N VAL A 635 14.70 3.22 -28.56
CA VAL A 635 15.48 1.98 -28.46
C VAL A 635 16.90 2.08 -29.04
N LYS A 636 17.10 2.90 -30.07
CA LYS A 636 18.42 3.18 -30.68
C LYS A 636 19.42 3.86 -29.76
N ASP A 637 18.95 4.53 -28.71
CA ASP A 637 19.79 5.27 -27.77
C ASP A 637 20.44 4.33 -26.73
N LEU A 638 20.08 3.04 -26.72
CA LEU A 638 20.62 2.06 -25.79
C LEU A 638 22.11 1.79 -26.08
N LYS A 639 22.97 2.07 -25.06
CA LYS A 639 24.40 1.76 -25.12
C LYS A 639 24.81 0.66 -24.14
N GLY A 640 24.25 0.68 -22.94
CA GLY A 640 24.56 -0.27 -21.87
C GLY A 640 23.86 -1.62 -22.05
N LYS A 641 24.05 -2.51 -21.06
CA LYS A 641 23.38 -3.80 -21.01
C LYS A 641 22.03 -3.67 -20.35
N LEU A 642 20.97 -4.07 -21.02
CA LEU A 642 19.59 -4.01 -20.51
C LEU A 642 19.00 -5.41 -20.47
N LEU A 643 18.58 -5.85 -19.27
CA LEU A 643 17.68 -6.97 -19.07
C LEU A 643 16.28 -6.45 -18.78
N MET A 644 15.32 -6.80 -19.61
CA MET A 644 13.90 -6.53 -19.37
C MET A 644 13.20 -7.80 -18.91
N ILE A 645 12.37 -7.70 -17.87
CA ILE A 645 11.65 -8.82 -17.25
C ILE A 645 10.16 -8.49 -17.18
N HIS A 646 9.29 -9.45 -17.52
CA HIS A 646 7.83 -9.23 -17.46
C HIS A 646 7.08 -10.49 -17.04
N GLY A 647 5.95 -10.36 -16.35
CA GLY A 647 4.98 -11.43 -16.15
C GLY A 647 4.12 -11.62 -17.41
N ALA A 648 3.96 -12.85 -17.89
CA ALA A 648 3.22 -13.10 -19.12
C ALA A 648 1.70 -12.84 -19.00
N GLN A 649 1.17 -12.75 -17.77
CA GLN A 649 -0.23 -12.50 -17.47
C GLN A 649 -0.44 -11.16 -16.76
N ASP A 650 0.46 -10.21 -16.99
CA ASP A 650 0.39 -8.89 -16.37
C ASP A 650 -0.86 -8.14 -16.84
N ASN A 651 -1.76 -7.88 -15.89
CA ASN A 651 -3.03 -7.20 -16.07
C ASN A 651 -3.00 -5.73 -15.60
N VAL A 652 -1.84 -5.25 -15.14
CA VAL A 652 -1.58 -3.88 -14.69
C VAL A 652 -0.75 -3.14 -15.73
N VAL A 653 0.49 -3.57 -15.94
CA VAL A 653 1.33 -3.10 -17.04
C VAL A 653 1.29 -4.17 -18.14
N VAL A 654 0.39 -4.02 -19.07
CA VAL A 654 0.12 -5.06 -20.07
C VAL A 654 1.38 -5.45 -20.82
N TRP A 655 1.53 -6.75 -21.12
CA TRP A 655 2.74 -7.32 -21.74
C TRP A 655 3.10 -6.67 -23.10
N GLN A 656 2.14 -6.02 -23.75
CA GLN A 656 2.31 -5.26 -24.98
C GLN A 656 3.48 -4.28 -24.93
N HIS A 657 3.69 -3.59 -23.80
CA HIS A 657 4.83 -2.68 -23.61
C HIS A 657 6.17 -3.33 -23.97
N SER A 658 6.46 -4.49 -23.37
CA SER A 658 7.73 -5.22 -23.64
C SER A 658 7.78 -5.76 -25.04
N ILE A 659 6.69 -6.30 -25.56
CA ILE A 659 6.64 -6.87 -26.93
C ILE A 659 6.90 -5.78 -27.99
N ASP A 660 6.30 -4.61 -27.84
CA ASP A 660 6.51 -3.50 -28.77
C ASP A 660 7.95 -2.97 -28.72
N PHE A 661 8.54 -2.90 -27.52
CA PHE A 661 9.92 -2.48 -27.35
C PHE A 661 10.89 -3.48 -28.01
N ILE A 662 10.67 -4.80 -27.79
CA ILE A 662 11.47 -5.85 -28.43
C ILE A 662 11.33 -5.81 -29.95
N ARG A 663 10.11 -5.63 -30.46
CA ARG A 663 9.85 -5.50 -31.91
C ARG A 663 10.63 -4.35 -32.53
N GLU A 664 10.64 -3.20 -31.86
CA GLU A 664 11.39 -2.02 -32.35
C GLU A 664 12.91 -2.23 -32.19
N ALA A 665 13.37 -2.92 -31.14
CA ALA A 665 14.78 -3.31 -30.98
C ALA A 665 15.25 -4.20 -32.14
N VAL A 666 14.50 -5.25 -32.47
CA VAL A 666 14.81 -6.15 -33.60
C VAL A 666 14.86 -5.38 -34.91
N LYS A 667 13.87 -4.54 -35.17
CA LYS A 667 13.80 -3.72 -36.41
C LYS A 667 15.01 -2.80 -36.55
N ASN A 668 15.58 -2.33 -35.44
CA ASN A 668 16.75 -1.45 -35.46
C ASN A 668 18.08 -2.16 -35.19
N GLY A 669 18.10 -3.51 -35.18
CA GLY A 669 19.31 -4.30 -34.93
C GLY A 669 19.91 -4.14 -33.54
N MET A 670 19.13 -3.63 -32.55
CA MET A 670 19.57 -3.44 -31.19
C MET A 670 19.49 -4.74 -30.40
N GLN A 671 20.54 -5.02 -29.60
CA GLN A 671 20.61 -6.21 -28.77
C GLN A 671 20.27 -5.87 -27.32
N MET A 672 19.37 -6.64 -26.73
CA MET A 672 19.00 -6.57 -25.31
C MET A 672 18.65 -7.97 -24.79
N ASP A 673 18.71 -8.15 -23.48
CA ASP A 673 18.29 -9.38 -22.83
C ASP A 673 16.83 -9.29 -22.39
N TYR A 674 16.11 -10.41 -22.48
CA TYR A 674 14.71 -10.48 -22.09
C TYR A 674 14.40 -11.75 -21.32
N PHE A 675 13.56 -11.65 -20.27
CA PHE A 675 13.06 -12.82 -19.57
C PHE A 675 11.59 -12.65 -19.20
N VAL A 676 10.79 -13.71 -19.41
CA VAL A 676 9.36 -13.72 -19.10
C VAL A 676 9.07 -14.74 -18.00
N TYR A 677 8.16 -14.39 -17.11
CA TYR A 677 7.62 -15.30 -16.09
C TYR A 677 6.21 -15.74 -16.48
N PRO A 678 6.06 -16.95 -17.07
CA PRO A 678 4.75 -17.53 -17.37
C PRO A 678 3.96 -17.80 -16.09
N GLY A 679 2.64 -17.56 -16.12
CA GLY A 679 1.77 -17.76 -14.95
C GLY A 679 1.85 -16.67 -13.88
N HIS A 680 2.62 -15.61 -14.10
CA HIS A 680 2.66 -14.46 -13.20
C HIS A 680 2.01 -13.23 -13.83
N GLU A 681 1.26 -12.52 -12.98
CA GLU A 681 0.73 -11.19 -13.21
C GLU A 681 1.83 -10.13 -13.04
N HIS A 682 1.45 -8.90 -12.67
CA HIS A 682 2.39 -7.79 -12.51
C HIS A 682 3.54 -8.08 -11.52
N ASN A 683 3.29 -8.85 -10.48
CA ASN A 683 4.29 -9.21 -9.47
C ASN A 683 4.59 -10.71 -9.48
N VAL A 684 5.87 -11.07 -9.60
CA VAL A 684 6.35 -12.43 -9.38
C VAL A 684 6.37 -12.71 -7.87
N ARG A 685 5.71 -13.78 -7.42
CA ARG A 685 5.49 -14.09 -6.00
C ARG A 685 6.06 -15.47 -5.60
N GLY A 686 6.10 -15.72 -4.29
CA GLY A 686 6.50 -17.00 -3.72
C GLY A 686 7.95 -17.38 -4.07
N LYS A 687 8.18 -18.65 -4.33
CA LYS A 687 9.53 -19.19 -4.65
C LYS A 687 10.07 -18.67 -5.98
N ASP A 688 9.21 -18.37 -6.93
CA ASP A 688 9.63 -17.83 -8.23
C ASP A 688 10.21 -16.43 -8.11
N ARG A 689 9.84 -15.69 -7.05
CA ARG A 689 10.50 -14.42 -6.71
C ARG A 689 11.97 -14.61 -6.29
N VAL A 690 12.32 -15.74 -5.67
CA VAL A 690 13.73 -16.05 -5.36
C VAL A 690 14.51 -16.21 -6.66
N HIS A 691 13.96 -16.94 -7.63
CA HIS A 691 14.57 -17.08 -8.97
C HIS A 691 14.69 -15.73 -9.68
N LEU A 692 13.67 -14.88 -9.60
CA LEU A 692 13.70 -13.52 -10.16
C LEU A 692 14.85 -12.69 -9.55
N MET A 693 14.96 -12.63 -8.24
CA MET A 693 15.97 -11.81 -7.57
C MET A 693 17.37 -12.36 -7.79
N GLN A 694 17.51 -13.68 -7.87
CA GLN A 694 18.78 -14.31 -8.26
C GLN A 694 19.17 -13.92 -9.69
N LYS A 695 18.24 -14.00 -10.65
CA LYS A 695 18.49 -13.62 -12.04
C LYS A 695 18.91 -12.15 -12.20
N ILE A 696 18.28 -11.25 -11.46
CA ILE A 696 18.67 -9.83 -11.42
C ILE A 696 20.09 -9.68 -10.88
N THR A 697 20.40 -10.37 -9.79
CA THR A 697 21.72 -10.32 -9.13
C THR A 697 22.80 -10.89 -10.05
N ASP A 698 22.56 -12.05 -10.65
CA ASP A 698 23.52 -12.69 -11.59
C ASP A 698 23.81 -11.81 -12.81
N TYR A 699 22.80 -11.04 -13.28
CA TYR A 699 22.98 -10.12 -14.40
C TYR A 699 23.90 -8.95 -14.02
N PHE A 700 23.78 -8.42 -12.81
CA PHE A 700 24.71 -7.42 -12.29
C PHE A 700 26.11 -8.01 -12.07
N ASP A 701 26.22 -9.20 -11.49
CA ASP A 701 27.50 -9.90 -11.32
C ASP A 701 28.24 -10.11 -12.64
N LEU A 702 27.48 -10.48 -13.68
CA LEU A 702 28.05 -10.72 -15.01
C LEU A 702 28.72 -9.49 -15.62
N TYR A 703 28.13 -8.31 -15.42
CA TYR A 703 28.60 -7.11 -16.11
C TYR A 703 29.33 -6.09 -15.21
N LEU A 704 29.10 -6.12 -13.90
CA LEU A 704 29.78 -5.21 -12.96
C LEU A 704 30.90 -5.89 -12.18
N LYS A 705 30.89 -7.23 -12.04
CA LYS A 705 31.97 -8.07 -11.44
C LYS A 705 32.52 -7.47 -10.14
N PRO A 706 31.81 -7.55 -9.01
CA PRO A 706 32.38 -7.18 -7.73
C PRO A 706 33.62 -8.01 -7.40
N GLU A 707 34.60 -7.41 -6.70
CA GLU A 707 35.75 -8.17 -6.23
C GLU A 707 35.31 -9.27 -5.26
N GLY A 708 35.81 -10.51 -5.46
CA GLY A 708 35.52 -11.66 -4.59
C GLY A 708 34.33 -12.52 -5.03
N THR A 709 33.60 -12.17 -6.09
CA THR A 709 32.63 -13.07 -6.69
C THR A 709 33.32 -14.04 -7.65
N SER A 710 33.52 -15.29 -7.22
CA SER A 710 33.92 -16.36 -8.15
C SER A 710 32.79 -16.62 -9.15
N GLN A 711 33.09 -16.66 -10.44
CA GLN A 711 32.19 -17.28 -11.42
C GLN A 711 31.97 -18.75 -11.02
N LYS A 712 30.75 -19.11 -10.67
CA LYS A 712 30.32 -20.51 -10.57
C LYS A 712 29.92 -21.01 -11.94
#